data_dc07252c3b90405e2e9970800e77e77c
#
_entry.id   dc07252c3b90405e2e9970800e77e77c
#
_cell.length_a   1.000
_cell.length_b   1.000
_cell.length_c   1.000
_cell.angle_alpha   90.00
_cell.angle_beta   90.00
_cell.angle_gamma   90.00
#
_symmetry.space_group_name_H-M   'P 1'
#
loop_
_entity.id
_entity.type
_entity.pdbx_description
1 polymer ?
#
loop_
_entity_poly.entity_id
_entity_poly.type
_entity_poly.pdbx_seq_one_letter_code
_entity_poly.pdbx_strand_id
1 'polypeptide(L)'
;MRTLKTFALASAATLIATAAQAAPTTWAYSAKTGVGASYEAYVDGAYKAGGKTGAVSKVWFSIADGVLTETMYGLIHEAQIKQMRIAVETASGLAIEGADTTAKTEYLHVDAAGRPLSPAYKITTTDRQGRFVIEKRIFTDPDRNALFVRVTVTALKGAVTPTLLLEPHMANTGGGDMGAASASALTAHEGKAFLSLKASKPFAKASASVLKDGDALAALKATATSAKGAIVLAGELPKVAKSETFDVVIGFGADAKAADQTAAATLKTGYAEVLARYNGEGAHVGWEDYLASLSQLPRLRDASEDGGKLLQASALMLKVQEDRTYAGALIASLSNPWGDTVDATKSSTGYKAVWPRDFYQCAMALAALGDKETPLAAFHYLPTVQVGPKTPGNTGDGGWFLQKSHVDGTPEWVGVQLDQTAMPIMLGWKLWKLGWLPDAELKAFYGKMLKPAADFLVKGGKVNLDWNTATITPPFTQQERWEEQGGHSPSTTAAVIAGLVVAGDIAEAAGDTGSAALYRQTADDYAGKLEARMVTTKGTFGDGHYYLRLNSDQDPNNKSPVEARNGQAPVAEDKMLDAGFLELVRYGVRRADDPAILASLPELDDEALEDLYRVRYSFKFPGVEGSFPGWRRYGVDGYGEDTQSGANYGANNQMRPGQRGRVWPIFTGERGHYELALAGLSGKPDPAALAKIRQTYVKAMELFANDGLMIPEQVWDGVGADSAHAYVRGEGTDSATPLAWSHAEYVKLLRSVSDGQVWDNYAPVKARYAR
;
A
#
# COMPACT_ATOMS: atom_id res chain seq x y z
N MET A 1 56.89 -15.02 -60.17
CA MET A 1 55.94 -14.07 -60.78
C MET A 1 54.53 -14.58 -60.52
N ARG A 2 53.87 -14.04 -59.52
CA ARG A 2 52.41 -14.16 -59.31
C ARG A 2 51.96 -12.89 -58.60
N THR A 3 51.18 -12.12 -59.26
CA THR A 3 50.63 -10.84 -58.88
C THR A 3 49.55 -11.01 -57.80
N LEU A 4 49.70 -10.34 -56.67
CA LEU A 4 48.68 -10.16 -55.65
C LEU A 4 47.75 -9.03 -56.10
N LYS A 5 46.45 -9.35 -56.21
CA LYS A 5 45.38 -8.36 -56.35
C LYS A 5 44.84 -8.04 -54.94
N THR A 6 44.99 -6.80 -54.53
CA THR A 6 44.41 -6.25 -53.31
C THR A 6 42.94 -5.98 -53.53
N PHE A 7 42.04 -6.62 -52.75
CA PHE A 7 40.62 -6.28 -52.65
C PHE A 7 40.43 -5.31 -51.49
N ALA A 8 40.02 -4.12 -51.75
CA ALA A 8 39.53 -3.17 -50.75
C ALA A 8 38.08 -3.47 -50.45
N LEU A 9 37.77 -3.93 -49.25
CA LEU A 9 36.40 -4.00 -48.73
C LEU A 9 36.04 -2.61 -48.17
N ALA A 10 35.09 -1.96 -48.79
CA ALA A 10 34.42 -0.80 -48.24
C ALA A 10 33.33 -1.31 -47.29
N SER A 11 33.52 -1.12 -46.00
CA SER A 11 32.48 -1.38 -44.96
C SER A 11 31.49 -0.21 -44.95
N ALA A 12 30.31 -0.42 -45.50
CA ALA A 12 29.19 0.48 -45.29
C ALA A 12 28.62 0.22 -43.90
N ALA A 13 28.89 1.12 -42.93
CA ALA A 13 28.24 1.13 -41.64
C ALA A 13 26.81 1.64 -41.82
N THR A 14 25.85 0.74 -41.85
CA THR A 14 24.43 1.08 -41.75
C THR A 14 24.14 1.50 -40.30
N LEU A 15 24.00 2.80 -40.07
CA LEU A 15 23.43 3.31 -38.82
C LEU A 15 21.94 2.88 -38.79
N ILE A 16 21.66 1.83 -38.03
CA ILE A 16 20.32 1.53 -37.61
C ILE A 16 20.00 2.54 -36.48
N ALA A 17 19.29 3.60 -36.84
CA ALA A 17 18.61 4.44 -35.87
C ALA A 17 17.54 3.57 -35.18
N THR A 18 17.85 3.04 -34.00
CA THR A 18 16.83 2.51 -33.13
C THR A 18 15.94 3.69 -32.75
N ALA A 19 14.74 3.73 -33.29
CA ALA A 19 13.70 4.60 -32.78
C ALA A 19 13.59 4.29 -31.28
N ALA A 20 13.85 5.28 -30.45
CA ALA A 20 13.57 5.19 -29.03
C ALA A 20 12.08 4.87 -28.92
N GLN A 21 11.76 3.65 -28.52
CA GLN A 21 10.39 3.25 -28.27
C GLN A 21 9.95 4.07 -27.07
N ALA A 22 8.94 4.91 -27.23
CA ALA A 22 8.38 5.68 -26.13
C ALA A 22 8.09 4.73 -24.98
N ALA A 23 8.55 5.08 -23.78
CA ALA A 23 8.24 4.29 -22.59
C ALA A 23 6.72 4.09 -22.51
N PRO A 24 6.23 2.89 -22.17
CA PRO A 24 4.79 2.69 -22.05
C PRO A 24 4.25 3.70 -21.06
N THR A 25 3.22 4.44 -21.45
CA THR A 25 2.55 5.41 -20.59
C THR A 25 1.92 4.65 -19.44
N THR A 26 2.34 4.92 -18.22
CA THR A 26 1.68 4.40 -17.02
C THR A 26 0.24 4.90 -16.98
N TRP A 27 -0.71 4.05 -16.58
CA TRP A 27 -2.11 4.47 -16.46
C TRP A 27 -2.42 5.07 -15.09
N ALA A 28 -1.60 4.80 -14.07
CA ALA A 28 -1.79 5.23 -12.69
C ALA A 28 -0.58 6.05 -12.18
N TYR A 29 -0.69 6.56 -10.98
CA TYR A 29 0.38 7.28 -10.29
C TYR A 29 0.83 6.49 -9.06
N SER A 30 2.13 6.50 -8.78
CA SER A 30 2.74 5.77 -7.67
C SER A 30 2.87 6.60 -6.39
N ALA A 31 3.47 7.78 -6.50
CA ALA A 31 3.81 8.64 -5.35
C ALA A 31 2.63 9.54 -4.98
N LYS A 32 1.73 9.09 -4.09
CA LYS A 32 0.60 9.90 -3.64
C LYS A 32 1.01 10.82 -2.50
N THR A 33 0.45 12.04 -2.52
CA THR A 33 0.52 13.01 -1.41
C THR A 33 -0.80 13.11 -0.65
N GLY A 34 -1.82 12.37 -1.05
CA GLY A 34 -3.11 12.30 -0.38
C GLY A 34 -3.99 11.20 -0.93
N VAL A 35 -4.74 10.54 -0.04
CA VAL A 35 -5.79 9.57 -0.36
C VAL A 35 -7.00 9.87 0.52
N GLY A 36 -8.22 9.72 -0.01
CA GLY A 36 -9.42 10.05 0.76
C GLY A 36 -10.66 9.30 0.31
N ALA A 37 -11.59 9.19 1.24
CA ALA A 37 -12.95 8.68 1.09
C ALA A 37 -13.81 9.26 2.21
N SER A 38 -15.13 9.12 2.15
CA SER A 38 -16.01 9.45 3.28
C SER A 38 -15.87 8.42 4.41
N TYR A 39 -15.99 8.88 5.65
CA TYR A 39 -16.19 7.97 6.78
C TYR A 39 -17.62 7.47 6.80
N GLU A 40 -17.74 6.16 6.99
CA GLU A 40 -19.02 5.47 7.20
C GLU A 40 -18.95 4.66 8.49
N ALA A 41 -19.98 4.76 9.31
CA ALA A 41 -20.13 3.92 10.50
C ALA A 41 -20.75 2.57 10.12
N TYR A 42 -20.29 1.50 10.75
CA TYR A 42 -20.94 0.20 10.59
C TYR A 42 -22.34 0.15 11.22
N VAL A 43 -23.21 -0.63 10.60
CA VAL A 43 -24.46 -1.08 11.17
C VAL A 43 -24.43 -2.60 11.21
N ASP A 44 -24.43 -3.19 12.42
CA ASP A 44 -24.29 -4.64 12.63
C ASP A 44 -23.06 -5.23 11.89
N GLY A 45 -21.93 -4.57 11.98
CA GLY A 45 -20.66 -5.01 11.38
C GLY A 45 -20.58 -4.90 9.86
N ALA A 46 -21.49 -4.16 9.21
CA ALA A 46 -21.52 -3.94 7.77
C ALA A 46 -21.83 -2.49 7.43
N TYR A 47 -21.52 -2.08 6.20
CA TYR A 47 -21.93 -0.79 5.66
C TYR A 47 -23.35 -0.91 5.08
N LYS A 48 -24.31 -0.22 5.67
CA LYS A 48 -25.72 -0.25 5.26
C LYS A 48 -26.28 1.18 5.21
N ALA A 49 -27.08 1.46 4.20
CA ALA A 49 -27.91 2.66 4.17
C ALA A 49 -28.80 2.71 5.43
N GLY A 50 -28.94 3.88 6.04
CA GLY A 50 -29.68 4.04 7.30
C GLY A 50 -28.81 3.94 8.56
N GLY A 51 -27.48 3.84 8.43
CA GLY A 51 -26.53 4.05 9.52
C GLY A 51 -26.54 5.50 10.04
N LYS A 52 -25.59 5.84 10.89
CA LYS A 52 -25.49 7.19 11.48
C LYS A 52 -25.32 8.28 10.42
N THR A 53 -24.64 7.97 9.30
CA THR A 53 -24.44 8.87 8.16
C THR A 53 -25.62 8.91 7.19
N GLY A 54 -26.56 7.95 7.27
CA GLY A 54 -27.78 7.90 6.45
C GLY A 54 -27.59 7.28 5.05
N ALA A 55 -26.37 7.23 4.52
CA ALA A 55 -26.03 6.65 3.23
C ALA A 55 -24.61 6.06 3.27
N VAL A 56 -24.23 5.32 2.23
CA VAL A 56 -22.89 4.74 2.08
C VAL A 56 -22.27 5.25 0.78
N SER A 57 -21.31 6.16 0.89
CA SER A 57 -20.51 6.61 -0.24
C SER A 57 -19.44 5.59 -0.60
N LYS A 58 -19.38 5.19 -1.88
CA LYS A 58 -18.43 4.23 -2.43
C LYS A 58 -17.45 4.90 -3.38
N VAL A 59 -16.91 6.05 -2.96
CA VAL A 59 -15.97 6.84 -3.76
C VAL A 59 -14.67 7.03 -2.98
N TRP A 60 -13.56 6.70 -3.61
CA TRP A 60 -12.20 6.97 -3.14
C TRP A 60 -11.46 7.83 -4.16
N PHE A 61 -10.56 8.67 -3.69
CA PHE A 61 -9.74 9.49 -4.56
C PHE A 61 -8.29 9.50 -4.09
N SER A 62 -7.39 9.87 -4.99
CA SER A 62 -5.98 10.08 -4.68
C SER A 62 -5.43 11.34 -5.35
N ILE A 63 -4.31 11.82 -4.80
CA ILE A 63 -3.62 13.04 -5.22
C ILE A 63 -2.14 12.71 -5.39
N ALA A 64 -1.57 13.09 -6.55
CA ALA A 64 -0.14 13.04 -6.79
C ALA A 64 0.25 14.27 -7.63
N ASP A 65 1.45 14.82 -7.41
CA ASP A 65 1.97 15.99 -8.15
C ASP A 65 1.01 17.19 -8.22
N GLY A 66 0.19 17.33 -7.19
CA GLY A 66 -0.84 18.37 -7.14
C GLY A 66 -2.06 18.11 -8.03
N VAL A 67 -2.15 16.95 -8.65
CA VAL A 67 -3.23 16.53 -9.56
C VAL A 67 -4.18 15.58 -8.84
N LEU A 68 -5.48 15.71 -9.09
CA LEU A 68 -6.43 14.64 -8.77
C LEU A 68 -6.15 13.46 -9.68
N THR A 69 -5.80 12.34 -9.10
CA THR A 69 -5.45 11.11 -9.82
C THR A 69 -6.51 10.04 -9.67
N GLU A 70 -6.16 8.78 -9.66
CA GLU A 70 -7.13 7.69 -9.69
C GLU A 70 -8.27 7.92 -8.70
N THR A 71 -9.49 7.90 -9.23
CA THR A 71 -10.73 7.96 -8.47
C THR A 71 -11.50 6.68 -8.69
N MET A 72 -11.79 5.95 -7.62
CA MET A 72 -12.48 4.67 -7.65
C MET A 72 -13.95 4.86 -7.28
N TYR A 73 -14.82 4.03 -7.87
CA TYR A 73 -16.24 3.99 -7.55
C TYR A 73 -16.79 2.57 -7.59
N GLY A 74 -17.60 2.24 -6.58
CA GLY A 74 -18.26 0.94 -6.44
C GLY A 74 -17.44 -0.02 -5.60
N LEU A 75 -16.33 -0.51 -6.11
CA LEU A 75 -15.31 -1.24 -5.37
C LEU A 75 -14.00 -0.44 -5.35
N ILE A 76 -13.26 -0.57 -4.25
CA ILE A 76 -12.04 0.23 -4.02
C ILE A 76 -10.95 -0.02 -5.07
N HIS A 77 -11.00 -1.15 -5.77
CA HIS A 77 -10.05 -1.50 -6.82
C HIS A 77 -10.51 -1.13 -8.24
N GLU A 78 -11.73 -0.60 -8.40
CA GLU A 78 -12.27 -0.22 -9.70
C GLU A 78 -12.08 1.28 -9.97
N ALA A 79 -10.99 1.64 -10.63
CA ALA A 79 -10.76 3.01 -11.08
C ALA A 79 -11.75 3.40 -12.18
N GLN A 80 -12.24 4.65 -12.10
CA GLN A 80 -13.15 5.26 -13.09
C GLN A 80 -12.53 6.51 -13.72
N ILE A 81 -11.49 7.05 -13.12
CA ILE A 81 -10.77 8.22 -13.58
C ILE A 81 -9.28 7.94 -13.44
N LYS A 82 -8.49 8.21 -14.48
CA LYS A 82 -7.04 8.25 -14.44
C LYS A 82 -6.57 9.53 -13.76
N GLN A 83 -7.03 10.69 -14.26
CA GLN A 83 -6.67 12.00 -13.73
C GLN A 83 -7.64 13.11 -14.16
N MET A 84 -7.63 14.21 -13.38
CA MET A 84 -8.21 15.48 -13.77
C MET A 84 -7.18 16.59 -13.55
N ARG A 85 -6.77 17.26 -14.64
CA ARG A 85 -5.82 18.37 -14.64
C ARG A 85 -6.48 19.66 -15.09
N ILE A 86 -5.84 20.77 -14.83
CA ILE A 86 -6.27 22.08 -15.31
C ILE A 86 -5.21 22.63 -16.29
N ALA A 87 -5.62 22.88 -17.51
CA ALA A 87 -4.85 23.66 -18.47
C ALA A 87 -5.27 25.12 -18.37
N VAL A 88 -4.32 26.06 -18.38
CA VAL A 88 -4.59 27.48 -18.25
C VAL A 88 -4.02 28.24 -19.43
N GLU A 89 -4.91 28.83 -20.22
CA GLU A 89 -4.50 29.74 -21.30
C GLU A 89 -4.22 31.12 -20.73
N THR A 90 -3.06 31.68 -21.06
CA THR A 90 -2.59 33.00 -20.62
C THR A 90 -2.18 33.83 -21.82
N ALA A 91 -1.97 35.13 -21.63
CA ALA A 91 -1.48 36.00 -22.71
C ALA A 91 -0.12 35.57 -23.29
N SER A 92 0.69 34.83 -22.55
CA SER A 92 2.02 34.33 -22.94
C SER A 92 2.04 32.84 -23.34
N GLY A 93 0.89 32.20 -23.50
CA GLY A 93 0.73 30.81 -23.90
C GLY A 93 0.06 29.92 -22.87
N LEU A 94 -0.08 28.65 -23.24
CA LEU A 94 -0.70 27.62 -22.42
C LEU A 94 0.25 27.16 -21.32
N ALA A 95 -0.29 26.86 -20.14
CA ALA A 95 0.39 26.16 -19.05
C ALA A 95 -0.48 25.00 -18.56
N ILE A 96 0.16 23.91 -18.12
CA ILE A 96 -0.52 22.68 -17.72
C ILE A 96 -0.11 22.32 -16.30
N GLU A 97 -1.10 22.01 -15.49
CA GLU A 97 -0.93 21.52 -14.13
C GLU A 97 -0.07 20.24 -14.14
N GLY A 98 0.88 20.17 -13.16
CA GLY A 98 1.90 19.11 -13.10
C GLY A 98 3.14 19.43 -13.95
N ALA A 99 2.98 19.76 -15.23
CA ALA A 99 4.10 20.01 -16.14
C ALA A 99 4.75 21.40 -15.97
N ASP A 100 3.93 22.48 -15.94
CA ASP A 100 4.39 23.86 -15.90
C ASP A 100 4.26 24.53 -14.53
N THR A 101 3.88 23.76 -13.53
CA THR A 101 3.55 24.24 -12.18
C THR A 101 4.36 23.52 -11.11
N THR A 102 4.36 24.10 -9.92
CA THR A 102 4.74 23.43 -8.67
C THR A 102 3.50 23.31 -7.80
N ALA A 103 3.40 22.26 -6.99
CA ALA A 103 2.25 22.03 -6.13
C ALA A 103 2.66 21.78 -4.68
N LYS A 104 1.76 22.14 -3.77
CA LYS A 104 1.82 21.81 -2.35
C LYS A 104 0.49 21.19 -1.94
N THR A 105 0.53 20.00 -1.34
CA THR A 105 -0.65 19.35 -0.77
C THR A 105 -0.64 19.50 0.74
N GLU A 106 -1.77 19.93 1.31
CA GLU A 106 -1.96 20.10 2.75
C GLU A 106 -3.32 19.54 3.15
N TYR A 107 -3.43 19.05 4.40
CA TYR A 107 -4.75 18.70 4.94
C TYR A 107 -5.60 19.98 5.08
N LEU A 108 -6.83 19.93 4.62
CA LEU A 108 -7.77 21.04 4.68
C LEU A 108 -8.30 21.26 6.09
N HIS A 109 -8.47 20.20 6.86
CA HIS A 109 -9.04 20.20 8.19
C HIS A 109 -8.03 19.64 9.20
N VAL A 110 -7.55 20.50 10.09
CA VAL A 110 -6.53 20.19 11.09
C VAL A 110 -6.89 20.80 12.45
N ASP A 111 -6.38 20.21 13.53
CA ASP A 111 -6.51 20.79 14.86
C ASP A 111 -5.49 21.93 15.10
N ALA A 112 -5.53 22.54 16.29
CA ALA A 112 -4.64 23.63 16.66
C ALA A 112 -3.13 23.27 16.67
N ALA A 113 -2.78 21.98 16.72
CA ALA A 113 -1.41 21.48 16.61
C ALA A 113 -1.02 21.12 15.18
N GLY A 114 -1.92 21.31 14.20
CA GLY A 114 -1.72 20.97 12.79
C GLY A 114 -1.84 19.48 12.49
N ARG A 115 -2.52 18.72 13.36
CA ARG A 115 -2.78 17.29 13.13
C ARG A 115 -4.02 17.10 12.27
N PRO A 116 -4.00 16.22 11.26
CA PRO A 116 -5.16 15.98 10.38
C PRO A 116 -6.40 15.50 11.14
N LEU A 117 -7.55 16.10 10.88
CA LEU A 117 -8.85 15.70 11.44
C LEU A 117 -9.73 14.98 10.41
N SER A 118 -9.46 15.15 9.13
CA SER A 118 -10.10 14.39 8.04
C SER A 118 -9.18 14.31 6.84
N PRO A 119 -9.35 13.31 5.95
CA PRO A 119 -8.60 13.19 4.70
C PRO A 119 -9.22 14.06 3.59
N ALA A 120 -9.50 15.32 3.92
CA ALA A 120 -9.82 16.39 2.99
C ALA A 120 -8.54 17.19 2.72
N TYR A 121 -8.29 17.54 1.46
CA TYR A 121 -7.04 18.17 1.08
C TYR A 121 -7.23 19.52 0.42
N LYS A 122 -6.25 20.41 0.65
CA LYS A 122 -6.03 21.64 -0.06
C LYS A 122 -4.75 21.50 -0.90
N ILE A 123 -4.87 21.69 -2.20
CA ILE A 123 -3.73 21.72 -3.11
C ILE A 123 -3.54 23.14 -3.59
N THR A 124 -2.36 23.70 -3.42
CA THR A 124 -1.97 25.00 -3.98
C THR A 124 -0.99 24.77 -5.12
N THR A 125 -1.42 25.01 -6.34
CA THR A 125 -0.64 24.87 -7.56
C THR A 125 -0.20 26.26 -8.04
N THR A 126 1.11 26.47 -8.19
CA THR A 126 1.69 27.77 -8.61
C THR A 126 2.37 27.60 -9.97
N ASP A 127 1.99 28.43 -10.92
CA ASP A 127 2.66 28.50 -12.23
C ASP A 127 4.14 28.90 -12.07
N ARG A 128 5.05 28.17 -12.71
CA ARG A 128 6.51 28.43 -12.59
C ARG A 128 6.93 29.79 -13.13
N GLN A 129 6.13 30.41 -14.03
CA GLN A 129 6.35 31.76 -14.55
C GLN A 129 5.60 32.84 -13.73
N GLY A 130 4.88 32.45 -12.68
CA GLY A 130 4.14 33.33 -11.77
C GLY A 130 2.99 34.07 -12.46
N ARG A 131 2.28 33.44 -13.40
CA ARG A 131 1.14 34.01 -14.14
C ARG A 131 -0.17 33.82 -13.38
N PHE A 132 -0.31 32.69 -12.65
CA PHE A 132 -1.52 32.35 -11.89
C PHE A 132 -1.19 31.40 -10.72
N VAL A 133 -2.17 31.27 -9.82
CA VAL A 133 -2.24 30.26 -8.77
C VAL A 133 -3.59 29.58 -8.86
N ILE A 134 -3.62 28.25 -8.65
CA ILE A 134 -4.83 27.47 -8.50
C ILE A 134 -4.84 26.88 -7.09
N GLU A 135 -5.93 27.09 -6.36
CA GLU A 135 -6.22 26.36 -5.12
C GLU A 135 -7.34 25.36 -5.39
N LYS A 136 -7.12 24.08 -5.07
CA LYS A 136 -8.15 23.02 -5.12
C LYS A 136 -8.40 22.52 -3.70
N ARG A 137 -9.66 22.35 -3.34
CA ARG A 137 -10.09 21.69 -2.10
C ARG A 137 -10.90 20.46 -2.47
N ILE A 138 -10.46 19.27 -2.01
CA ILE A 138 -10.93 17.97 -2.50
C ILE A 138 -11.38 17.11 -1.32
N PHE A 139 -12.60 16.55 -1.44
CA PHE A 139 -13.20 15.59 -0.51
C PHE A 139 -14.41 14.92 -1.19
N THR A 140 -14.93 13.82 -0.63
CA THR A 140 -16.12 13.13 -1.16
C THR A 140 -17.41 13.59 -0.44
N ASP A 141 -18.56 13.40 -1.09
CA ASP A 141 -19.86 13.58 -0.45
C ASP A 141 -20.22 12.30 0.34
N PRO A 142 -20.39 12.35 1.68
CA PRO A 142 -20.73 11.16 2.44
C PRO A 142 -22.12 10.61 2.17
N ASP A 143 -23.06 11.46 1.72
CA ASP A 143 -24.44 11.05 1.44
C ASP A 143 -24.64 10.53 0.01
N ARG A 144 -23.65 10.69 -0.87
CA ARG A 144 -23.77 10.38 -2.30
C ARG A 144 -22.45 9.89 -2.87
N ASN A 145 -22.54 9.11 -3.93
CA ASN A 145 -21.35 8.69 -4.69
C ASN A 145 -20.81 9.85 -5.52
N ALA A 146 -20.22 10.85 -4.88
CA ALA A 146 -19.68 12.03 -5.54
C ALA A 146 -18.38 12.50 -4.95
N LEU A 147 -17.52 13.04 -5.80
CA LEU A 147 -16.30 13.76 -5.46
C LEU A 147 -16.54 15.26 -5.63
N PHE A 148 -16.22 16.07 -4.61
CA PHE A 148 -16.31 17.51 -4.61
C PHE A 148 -14.92 18.13 -4.78
N VAL A 149 -14.77 19.00 -5.76
CA VAL A 149 -13.53 19.76 -6.02
C VAL A 149 -13.88 21.24 -6.12
N ARG A 150 -13.53 22.03 -5.11
CA ARG A 150 -13.62 23.50 -5.21
C ARG A 150 -12.32 24.02 -5.80
N VAL A 151 -12.41 24.73 -6.94
CA VAL A 151 -11.29 25.29 -7.68
C VAL A 151 -11.34 26.82 -7.57
N THR A 152 -10.31 27.43 -7.00
CA THR A 152 -10.14 28.90 -7.03
C THR A 152 -8.93 29.20 -7.92
N VAL A 153 -9.15 29.98 -8.97
CA VAL A 153 -8.10 30.44 -9.89
C VAL A 153 -7.83 31.90 -9.64
N THR A 154 -6.57 32.24 -9.35
CA THR A 154 -6.13 33.64 -9.17
C THR A 154 -5.16 34.02 -10.28
N ALA A 155 -5.54 34.95 -11.11
CA ALA A 155 -4.73 35.53 -12.18
C ALA A 155 -3.78 36.60 -11.63
N LEU A 156 -2.47 36.40 -11.81
CA LEU A 156 -1.43 37.29 -11.29
C LEU A 156 -0.88 38.24 -12.36
N LYS A 157 -0.82 37.79 -13.64
CA LYS A 157 -0.30 38.58 -14.76
C LYS A 157 -1.29 38.56 -15.93
N GLY A 158 -2.31 39.41 -15.84
CA GLY A 158 -3.38 39.47 -16.83
C GLY A 158 -4.43 38.35 -16.68
N ALA A 159 -5.52 38.46 -17.40
CA ALA A 159 -6.61 37.51 -17.34
C ALA A 159 -6.22 36.13 -17.92
N VAL A 160 -6.74 35.06 -17.33
CA VAL A 160 -6.47 33.66 -17.70
C VAL A 160 -7.75 32.89 -17.97
N THR A 161 -7.68 31.83 -18.79
CA THR A 161 -8.82 30.97 -19.08
C THR A 161 -8.47 29.52 -18.66
N PRO A 162 -9.05 29.01 -17.56
CA PRO A 162 -8.82 27.64 -17.11
C PRO A 162 -9.73 26.66 -17.85
N THR A 163 -9.20 25.49 -18.21
CA THR A 163 -9.92 24.38 -18.81
C THR A 163 -9.67 23.11 -18.03
N LEU A 164 -10.74 22.46 -17.57
CA LEU A 164 -10.66 21.13 -16.95
C LEU A 164 -10.38 20.11 -18.03
N LEU A 165 -9.39 19.24 -17.80
CA LEU A 165 -9.07 18.08 -18.62
C LEU A 165 -9.33 16.83 -17.80
N LEU A 166 -10.39 16.11 -18.10
CA LEU A 166 -10.76 14.86 -17.44
C LEU A 166 -10.38 13.68 -18.34
N GLU A 167 -9.55 12.78 -17.83
CA GLU A 167 -9.17 11.53 -18.46
C GLU A 167 -9.88 10.37 -17.74
N PRO A 168 -11.00 9.86 -18.25
CA PRO A 168 -11.65 8.67 -17.72
C PRO A 168 -10.76 7.43 -17.80
N HIS A 169 -11.06 6.45 -16.97
CA HIS A 169 -10.51 5.09 -16.97
C HIS A 169 -11.60 4.14 -16.47
N MET A 170 -12.74 4.24 -17.16
CA MET A 170 -13.98 3.60 -16.71
C MET A 170 -13.83 2.08 -16.63
N ALA A 171 -14.49 1.49 -15.64
CA ALA A 171 -14.47 0.06 -15.37
C ALA A 171 -13.06 -0.55 -15.23
N ASN A 172 -12.08 0.26 -14.79
CA ASN A 172 -10.67 -0.13 -14.61
C ASN A 172 -9.97 -0.60 -15.90
N THR A 173 -10.47 -0.25 -17.08
CA THR A 173 -9.89 -0.67 -18.39
C THR A 173 -9.34 0.48 -19.21
N GLY A 174 -10.01 1.63 -19.20
CA GLY A 174 -9.60 2.84 -19.91
C GLY A 174 -9.54 2.72 -21.44
N GLY A 175 -9.98 1.61 -22.01
CA GLY A 175 -9.88 1.33 -23.45
C GLY A 175 -11.20 1.34 -24.19
N GLY A 176 -12.32 1.18 -23.48
CA GLY A 176 -13.67 1.11 -24.02
C GLY A 176 -14.56 2.31 -23.69
N ASP A 177 -14.01 3.35 -23.10
CA ASP A 177 -14.75 4.51 -22.60
C ASP A 177 -15.59 5.16 -23.72
N MET A 178 -16.81 5.55 -23.37
CA MET A 178 -17.64 6.40 -24.21
C MET A 178 -17.88 7.72 -23.48
N GLY A 179 -17.47 8.82 -24.09
CA GLY A 179 -17.54 10.14 -23.47
C GLY A 179 -18.34 11.13 -24.29
N ALA A 180 -18.98 12.07 -23.60
CA ALA A 180 -19.67 13.21 -24.20
C ALA A 180 -19.41 14.50 -23.39
N ALA A 181 -19.35 15.63 -24.09
CA ALA A 181 -19.12 16.94 -23.53
C ALA A 181 -20.17 17.94 -23.98
N SER A 182 -20.69 18.73 -23.05
CA SER A 182 -21.67 19.79 -23.28
C SER A 182 -21.37 20.98 -22.38
N ALA A 183 -22.04 22.10 -22.61
CA ALA A 183 -21.91 23.26 -21.74
C ALA A 183 -22.35 22.97 -20.27
N SER A 184 -23.15 21.96 -20.03
CA SER A 184 -23.69 21.64 -18.69
C SER A 184 -23.01 20.46 -18.00
N ALA A 185 -22.28 19.60 -18.73
CA ALA A 185 -21.62 18.43 -18.15
C ALA A 185 -20.58 17.81 -19.09
N LEU A 186 -19.57 17.16 -18.48
CA LEU A 186 -18.70 16.18 -19.10
C LEU A 186 -19.11 14.80 -18.58
N THR A 187 -19.40 13.85 -19.47
CA THR A 187 -19.89 12.52 -19.07
C THR A 187 -19.05 11.42 -19.69
N ALA A 188 -18.85 10.33 -18.97
CA ALA A 188 -18.21 9.12 -19.49
C ALA A 188 -18.88 7.88 -18.92
N HIS A 189 -18.80 6.77 -19.66
CA HIS A 189 -19.25 5.46 -19.17
C HIS A 189 -18.56 4.31 -19.90
N GLU A 190 -18.46 3.18 -19.21
CA GLU A 190 -18.17 1.86 -19.74
C GLU A 190 -18.93 0.81 -18.91
N GLY A 191 -19.52 -0.18 -19.56
CA GLY A 191 -20.30 -1.21 -18.88
C GLY A 191 -21.43 -0.63 -18.01
N LYS A 192 -21.35 -0.84 -16.71
CA LYS A 192 -22.32 -0.37 -15.69
C LYS A 192 -21.81 0.83 -14.88
N ALA A 193 -20.64 1.34 -15.17
CA ALA A 193 -20.08 2.50 -14.49
C ALA A 193 -20.33 3.77 -15.33
N PHE A 194 -20.92 4.78 -14.71
CA PHE A 194 -21.24 6.07 -15.33
C PHE A 194 -20.72 7.20 -14.43
N LEU A 195 -20.16 8.24 -15.04
CA LEU A 195 -19.81 9.48 -14.37
C LEU A 195 -20.44 10.68 -15.06
N SER A 196 -20.72 11.73 -14.29
CA SER A 196 -21.09 13.06 -14.76
C SER A 196 -20.33 14.12 -13.96
N LEU A 197 -19.52 14.92 -14.64
CA LEU A 197 -18.84 16.08 -14.07
C LEU A 197 -19.63 17.34 -14.37
N LYS A 198 -20.04 18.07 -13.34
CA LYS A 198 -20.73 19.36 -13.43
C LYS A 198 -19.92 20.46 -12.74
N ALA A 199 -20.02 21.67 -13.25
CA ALA A 199 -19.46 22.86 -12.60
C ALA A 199 -20.58 23.84 -12.18
N SER A 200 -20.29 24.67 -11.19
CA SER A 200 -21.21 25.71 -10.69
C SER A 200 -21.53 26.80 -11.75
N LYS A 201 -20.70 26.89 -12.79
CA LYS A 201 -20.91 27.73 -13.96
C LYS A 201 -20.84 26.87 -15.23
N PRO A 202 -21.65 27.13 -16.26
CA PRO A 202 -21.58 26.39 -17.52
C PRO A 202 -20.20 26.53 -18.16
N PHE A 203 -19.77 25.49 -18.87
CA PHE A 203 -18.55 25.53 -19.68
C PHE A 203 -18.76 26.47 -20.89
N ALA A 204 -17.81 27.40 -21.11
CA ALA A 204 -17.83 28.28 -22.25
C ALA A 204 -17.60 27.51 -23.56
N LYS A 205 -16.75 26.48 -23.49
CA LYS A 205 -16.54 25.46 -24.55
C LYS A 205 -16.43 24.10 -23.90
N ALA A 206 -16.89 23.08 -24.63
CA ALA A 206 -16.74 21.69 -24.18
C ALA A 206 -16.43 20.82 -25.39
N SER A 207 -15.52 19.85 -25.22
CA SER A 207 -15.07 18.97 -26.30
C SER A 207 -14.67 17.60 -25.78
N ALA A 208 -14.65 16.60 -26.66
CA ALA A 208 -14.18 15.25 -26.40
C ALA A 208 -13.18 14.84 -27.48
N SER A 209 -12.12 14.14 -27.13
CA SER A 209 -11.11 13.64 -28.03
C SER A 209 -10.60 12.28 -27.62
N VAL A 210 -10.10 11.51 -28.55
CA VAL A 210 -9.34 10.28 -28.29
C VAL A 210 -7.92 10.67 -27.94
N LEU A 211 -7.38 10.09 -26.87
CA LEU A 211 -5.97 10.22 -26.50
C LEU A 211 -5.11 9.53 -27.55
N LYS A 212 -4.32 10.29 -28.28
CA LYS A 212 -3.27 9.78 -29.17
C LYS A 212 -1.93 10.03 -28.50
N ASP A 213 -1.16 8.99 -28.33
CA ASP A 213 0.20 9.05 -27.74
C ASP A 213 0.24 9.77 -26.36
N GLY A 214 -0.84 9.70 -25.59
CA GLY A 214 -0.95 10.36 -24.29
C GLY A 214 -1.20 11.87 -24.34
N ASP A 215 -1.43 12.47 -25.53
CA ASP A 215 -1.67 13.91 -25.69
C ASP A 215 -3.11 14.30 -25.31
N ALA A 216 -3.31 14.62 -24.02
CA ALA A 216 -4.58 15.17 -23.52
C ALA A 216 -4.89 16.58 -24.08
N LEU A 217 -3.91 17.30 -24.63
CA LEU A 217 -4.08 18.67 -25.14
C LEU A 217 -4.79 18.69 -26.48
N ALA A 218 -4.86 17.54 -27.18
CA ALA A 218 -5.65 17.41 -28.39
C ALA A 218 -7.11 17.82 -28.15
N ALA A 219 -7.65 17.60 -26.95
CA ALA A 219 -9.01 18.00 -26.57
C ALA A 219 -9.23 19.51 -26.58
N LEU A 220 -8.21 20.33 -26.25
CA LEU A 220 -8.32 21.79 -26.26
C LEU A 220 -8.59 22.36 -27.66
N LYS A 221 -8.18 21.63 -28.71
CA LYS A 221 -8.35 21.99 -30.13
C LYS A 221 -9.51 21.25 -30.77
N ALA A 222 -10.08 20.26 -30.10
CA ALA A 222 -11.15 19.45 -30.64
C ALA A 222 -12.48 20.25 -30.76
N THR A 223 -13.26 19.93 -31.78
CA THR A 223 -14.62 20.44 -31.94
C THR A 223 -15.66 19.34 -31.75
N ALA A 224 -15.24 18.09 -31.68
CA ALA A 224 -16.13 16.96 -31.38
C ALA A 224 -16.63 17.02 -29.94
N THR A 225 -17.88 16.65 -29.76
CA THR A 225 -18.55 16.59 -28.45
C THR A 225 -18.76 15.18 -27.93
N SER A 226 -18.25 14.16 -28.65
CA SER A 226 -18.24 12.77 -28.22
C SER A 226 -17.00 12.06 -28.73
N ALA A 227 -16.54 11.08 -27.97
CA ALA A 227 -15.39 10.23 -28.30
C ALA A 227 -15.56 8.84 -27.72
N LYS A 228 -14.87 7.84 -28.28
CA LYS A 228 -14.83 6.46 -27.80
C LYS A 228 -13.40 5.92 -27.82
N GLY A 229 -13.03 5.15 -26.80
CA GLY A 229 -11.70 4.57 -26.59
C GLY A 229 -11.01 5.14 -25.36
N ALA A 230 -9.69 5.21 -25.35
CA ALA A 230 -8.98 6.03 -24.39
C ALA A 230 -9.24 7.51 -24.71
N ILE A 231 -9.96 8.21 -23.87
CA ILE A 231 -10.50 9.54 -24.18
C ILE A 231 -10.07 10.61 -23.20
N VAL A 232 -10.18 11.86 -23.62
CA VAL A 232 -10.10 13.05 -22.78
C VAL A 232 -11.30 13.94 -23.05
N LEU A 233 -11.88 14.47 -21.97
CA LEU A 233 -12.97 15.43 -22.00
C LEU A 233 -12.45 16.78 -21.50
N ALA A 234 -12.75 17.85 -22.25
CA ALA A 234 -12.35 19.20 -21.91
C ALA A 234 -13.56 20.08 -21.62
N GLY A 235 -13.50 20.87 -20.55
CA GLY A 235 -14.50 21.87 -20.18
C GLY A 235 -13.85 23.19 -19.84
N GLU A 236 -13.96 24.19 -20.74
CA GLU A 236 -13.43 25.54 -20.55
C GLU A 236 -14.31 26.31 -19.55
N LEU A 237 -13.74 26.69 -18.42
CA LEU A 237 -14.39 27.53 -17.42
C LEU A 237 -14.40 29.01 -17.87
N PRO A 238 -15.29 29.84 -17.32
CA PRO A 238 -15.28 31.29 -17.62
C PRO A 238 -13.92 31.94 -17.37
N LYS A 239 -13.59 32.91 -18.20
CA LYS A 239 -12.35 33.68 -18.10
C LYS A 239 -12.23 34.40 -16.75
N VAL A 240 -11.06 34.29 -16.13
CA VAL A 240 -10.74 34.86 -14.82
C VAL A 240 -9.88 36.13 -14.98
N ALA A 241 -10.41 37.28 -14.58
CA ALA A 241 -9.69 38.54 -14.66
C ALA A 241 -8.82 38.85 -13.42
N LYS A 242 -9.24 38.41 -12.24
CA LYS A 242 -8.52 38.58 -10.96
C LYS A 242 -8.52 37.26 -10.16
N SER A 243 -9.62 36.91 -9.55
CA SER A 243 -9.82 35.66 -8.82
C SER A 243 -11.27 35.20 -8.97
N GLU A 244 -11.47 33.91 -9.18
CA GLU A 244 -12.78 33.31 -9.35
C GLU A 244 -12.78 31.91 -8.74
N THR A 245 -13.91 31.52 -8.15
CA THR A 245 -14.10 30.20 -7.54
C THR A 245 -15.18 29.43 -8.29
N PHE A 246 -14.90 28.17 -8.58
CA PHE A 246 -15.78 27.22 -9.25
C PHE A 246 -15.92 25.97 -8.39
N ASP A 247 -17.15 25.57 -8.09
CA ASP A 247 -17.41 24.25 -7.52
C ASP A 247 -17.58 23.27 -8.67
N VAL A 248 -16.82 22.18 -8.64
CA VAL A 248 -16.82 21.08 -9.60
C VAL A 248 -17.19 19.80 -8.85
N VAL A 249 -18.18 19.06 -9.33
CA VAL A 249 -18.61 17.82 -8.72
C VAL A 249 -18.62 16.73 -9.77
N ILE A 250 -18.00 15.59 -9.43
CA ILE A 250 -18.05 14.36 -10.22
C ILE A 250 -18.96 13.39 -9.51
N GLY A 251 -20.14 13.14 -10.08
CA GLY A 251 -21.11 12.17 -9.58
C GLY A 251 -21.00 10.85 -10.33
N PHE A 252 -21.14 9.76 -9.60
CA PHE A 252 -21.13 8.40 -10.12
C PHE A 252 -22.49 7.74 -9.97
N GLY A 253 -22.81 6.77 -10.85
CA GLY A 253 -24.05 6.02 -10.82
C GLY A 253 -24.04 4.78 -11.71
N ALA A 254 -25.05 3.93 -11.55
CA ALA A 254 -25.24 2.72 -12.35
C ALA A 254 -25.83 3.00 -13.75
N ASP A 255 -26.26 4.24 -14.00
CA ASP A 255 -26.70 4.74 -15.29
C ASP A 255 -26.45 6.25 -15.40
N ALA A 256 -26.57 6.79 -16.60
CA ALA A 256 -26.30 8.21 -16.88
C ALA A 256 -27.16 9.18 -16.08
N LYS A 257 -28.43 8.83 -15.84
CA LYS A 257 -29.37 9.66 -15.08
C LYS A 257 -28.97 9.69 -13.59
N ALA A 258 -28.62 8.55 -13.02
CA ALA A 258 -28.18 8.46 -11.63
C ALA A 258 -26.88 9.26 -11.40
N ALA A 259 -25.88 9.13 -12.28
CA ALA A 259 -24.65 9.91 -12.19
C ALA A 259 -24.90 11.43 -12.30
N ASP A 260 -25.76 11.86 -13.24
CA ASP A 260 -26.10 13.27 -13.43
C ASP A 260 -26.86 13.85 -12.24
N GLN A 261 -27.83 13.10 -11.70
CA GLN A 261 -28.59 13.50 -10.51
C GLN A 261 -27.72 13.58 -9.27
N THR A 262 -26.78 12.65 -9.10
CA THR A 262 -25.81 12.63 -8.01
C THR A 262 -24.95 13.90 -8.05
N ALA A 263 -24.33 14.21 -9.20
CA ALA A 263 -23.53 15.42 -9.36
C ALA A 263 -24.35 16.69 -9.08
N ALA A 264 -25.54 16.80 -9.66
CA ALA A 264 -26.42 17.97 -9.49
C ALA A 264 -26.89 18.14 -8.04
N ALA A 265 -27.24 17.06 -7.34
CA ALA A 265 -27.69 17.09 -5.95
C ALA A 265 -26.56 17.52 -5.01
N THR A 266 -25.34 16.97 -5.16
CA THR A 266 -24.17 17.35 -4.37
C THR A 266 -23.78 18.81 -4.61
N LEU A 267 -23.78 19.26 -5.88
CA LEU A 267 -23.52 20.66 -6.23
C LEU A 267 -24.55 21.61 -5.60
N LYS A 268 -25.82 21.22 -5.57
CA LYS A 268 -26.91 21.96 -4.94
C LYS A 268 -26.78 22.04 -3.41
N THR A 269 -26.34 20.93 -2.77
CA THR A 269 -26.04 20.93 -1.32
C THR A 269 -24.97 21.96 -1.00
N GLY A 270 -23.95 22.10 -1.86
CA GLY A 270 -22.93 23.15 -1.79
C GLY A 270 -21.77 22.77 -0.86
N TYR A 271 -20.66 23.47 -1.08
CA TYR A 271 -19.35 23.20 -0.48
C TYR A 271 -19.38 23.09 1.05
N ALA A 272 -19.93 24.12 1.71
CA ALA A 272 -19.84 24.21 3.17
C ALA A 272 -20.58 23.06 3.87
N GLU A 273 -21.77 22.74 3.40
CA GLU A 273 -22.60 21.68 3.98
C GLU A 273 -22.03 20.28 3.71
N VAL A 274 -21.53 20.01 2.49
CA VAL A 274 -20.91 18.73 2.17
C VAL A 274 -19.62 18.52 2.98
N LEU A 275 -18.82 19.59 3.13
CA LEU A 275 -17.58 19.50 3.93
C LEU A 275 -17.88 19.31 5.42
N ALA A 276 -18.87 20.01 5.97
CA ALA A 276 -19.29 19.83 7.37
C ALA A 276 -19.72 18.39 7.66
N ARG A 277 -20.48 17.78 6.75
CA ARG A 277 -20.87 16.35 6.84
C ARG A 277 -19.66 15.43 6.73
N TYR A 278 -18.75 15.72 5.81
CA TYR A 278 -17.53 14.94 5.62
C TYR A 278 -16.64 14.95 6.87
N ASN A 279 -16.48 16.11 7.49
CA ASN A 279 -15.68 16.26 8.71
C ASN A 279 -16.37 15.67 9.94
N GLY A 280 -17.71 15.70 10.03
CA GLY A 280 -18.47 15.38 11.23
C GLY A 280 -18.78 16.60 12.08
N GLU A 281 -18.90 17.79 11.45
CA GLU A 281 -19.15 19.02 12.19
C GLU A 281 -20.62 19.15 12.62
N GLY A 282 -20.85 19.70 13.81
CA GLY A 282 -22.20 19.95 14.34
C GLY A 282 -22.93 18.67 14.72
N ALA A 283 -24.05 18.36 14.05
CA ALA A 283 -24.85 17.18 14.28
C ALA A 283 -24.55 16.02 13.31
N HIS A 284 -23.59 16.23 12.40
CA HIS A 284 -23.20 15.21 11.42
C HIS A 284 -22.22 14.21 12.03
N VAL A 285 -22.18 12.99 11.48
CA VAL A 285 -21.20 11.96 11.81
C VAL A 285 -20.18 11.87 10.66
N GLY A 286 -18.91 12.03 10.97
CA GLY A 286 -17.84 12.04 9.98
C GLY A 286 -16.49 11.64 10.57
N TRP A 287 -15.42 12.13 9.96
CA TRP A 287 -14.06 11.73 10.31
C TRP A 287 -13.62 12.13 11.73
N GLU A 288 -14.13 13.24 12.29
CA GLU A 288 -13.84 13.61 13.68
C GLU A 288 -14.42 12.59 14.66
N ASP A 289 -15.61 12.05 14.39
CA ASP A 289 -16.21 10.98 15.21
C ASP A 289 -15.39 9.70 15.15
N TYR A 290 -14.86 9.35 13.97
CA TYR A 290 -13.94 8.22 13.84
C TYR A 290 -12.71 8.39 14.72
N LEU A 291 -12.02 9.54 14.59
CA LEU A 291 -10.83 9.80 15.41
C LEU A 291 -11.15 9.83 16.90
N ALA A 292 -12.30 10.37 17.30
CA ALA A 292 -12.77 10.40 18.69
C ALA A 292 -13.09 8.99 19.23
N SER A 293 -13.48 8.05 18.36
CA SER A 293 -13.75 6.65 18.74
C SER A 293 -12.48 5.84 19.05
N LEU A 294 -11.31 6.30 18.59
CA LEU A 294 -10.03 5.61 18.77
C LEU A 294 -9.48 5.78 20.18
N SER A 295 -9.83 4.85 21.07
CA SER A 295 -9.57 4.96 22.52
C SER A 295 -8.11 5.09 22.92
N GLN A 296 -7.17 4.65 22.08
CA GLN A 296 -5.73 4.72 22.36
C GLN A 296 -5.03 5.92 21.71
N LEU A 297 -5.68 6.60 20.77
CA LEU A 297 -5.07 7.68 20.00
C LEU A 297 -4.43 8.78 20.87
N PRO A 298 -5.07 9.29 21.95
CA PRO A 298 -4.46 10.29 22.82
C PRO A 298 -3.13 9.84 23.43
N ARG A 299 -3.08 8.60 23.94
CA ARG A 299 -1.90 8.04 24.58
C ARG A 299 -0.75 7.79 23.59
N LEU A 300 -1.08 7.36 22.38
CA LEU A 300 -0.07 7.09 21.36
C LEU A 300 0.59 8.36 20.82
N ARG A 301 -0.07 9.52 20.89
CA ARG A 301 0.54 10.82 20.56
C ARG A 301 1.79 11.10 21.40
N ASP A 302 1.79 10.73 22.67
CA ASP A 302 2.92 10.95 23.58
C ASP A 302 4.13 10.07 23.22
N ALA A 303 3.93 9.01 22.45
CA ALA A 303 5.00 8.15 21.94
C ALA A 303 5.60 8.62 20.62
N SER A 304 4.96 9.57 19.91
CA SER A 304 5.46 10.15 18.65
C SER A 304 6.53 11.21 18.89
N GLU A 305 7.29 11.56 17.85
CA GLU A 305 8.28 12.65 17.87
C GLU A 305 7.84 13.87 17.04
N ASP A 306 6.75 13.77 16.26
CA ASP A 306 6.15 14.83 15.45
C ASP A 306 4.90 15.49 16.08
N GLY A 307 4.60 15.12 17.34
CA GLY A 307 3.41 15.58 18.05
C GLY A 307 2.11 14.89 17.62
N GLY A 308 2.20 13.74 16.98
CA GLY A 308 1.08 12.90 16.57
C GLY A 308 0.48 13.25 15.21
N LYS A 309 1.16 14.02 14.38
CA LYS A 309 0.68 14.37 13.03
C LYS A 309 0.61 13.14 12.15
N LEU A 310 1.72 12.40 12.03
CA LEU A 310 1.77 11.16 11.25
C LEU A 310 0.86 10.09 11.85
N LEU A 311 0.73 10.03 13.17
CA LEU A 311 -0.18 9.08 13.82
C LEU A 311 -1.64 9.29 13.39
N GLN A 312 -2.14 10.55 13.40
CA GLN A 312 -3.49 10.83 12.95
C GLN A 312 -3.66 10.60 11.44
N ALA A 313 -2.69 11.03 10.62
CA ALA A 313 -2.68 10.70 9.20
C ALA A 313 -2.73 9.19 8.95
N SER A 314 -1.94 8.39 9.71
CA SER A 314 -1.92 6.93 9.60
C SER A 314 -3.26 6.31 9.99
N ALA A 315 -3.91 6.80 11.05
CA ALA A 315 -5.23 6.32 11.46
C ALA A 315 -6.30 6.57 10.37
N LEU A 316 -6.30 7.77 9.79
CA LEU A 316 -7.20 8.14 8.68
C LEU A 316 -6.92 7.28 7.44
N MET A 317 -5.65 7.18 7.04
CA MET A 317 -5.22 6.46 5.85
C MET A 317 -5.56 4.96 5.93
N LEU A 318 -5.30 4.30 7.07
CA LEU A 318 -5.64 2.88 7.27
C LEU A 318 -7.16 2.64 7.13
N LYS A 319 -7.98 3.56 7.64
CA LYS A 319 -9.45 3.46 7.52
C LYS A 319 -9.95 3.81 6.10
N VAL A 320 -9.30 4.71 5.39
CA VAL A 320 -9.60 5.04 3.98
C VAL A 320 -9.40 3.82 3.08
N GLN A 321 -8.42 2.97 3.36
CA GLN A 321 -8.06 1.80 2.53
C GLN A 321 -8.93 0.56 2.81
N GLU A 322 -10.13 0.75 3.30
CA GLU A 322 -11.15 -0.28 3.45
C GLU A 322 -12.23 -0.15 2.37
N ASP A 323 -12.67 -1.28 1.80
CA ASP A 323 -13.80 -1.31 0.87
C ASP A 323 -15.14 -1.04 1.57
N ARG A 324 -16.08 -0.40 0.88
CA ARG A 324 -17.40 -0.03 1.42
C ARG A 324 -18.53 -1.00 1.03
N THR A 325 -18.25 -1.98 0.18
CA THR A 325 -19.16 -3.08 -0.16
C THR A 325 -18.84 -4.31 0.69
N TYR A 326 -17.56 -4.59 0.86
CA TYR A 326 -17.04 -5.69 1.65
C TYR A 326 -16.40 -5.14 2.92
N ALA A 327 -17.22 -4.92 3.95
CA ALA A 327 -16.77 -4.38 5.23
C ALA A 327 -15.61 -5.20 5.80
N GLY A 328 -14.56 -4.52 6.22
CA GLY A 328 -13.33 -5.14 6.72
C GLY A 328 -12.36 -5.60 5.65
N ALA A 329 -12.64 -5.48 4.36
CA ALA A 329 -11.69 -5.75 3.29
C ALA A 329 -10.65 -4.63 3.20
N LEU A 330 -9.50 -4.82 3.82
CA LEU A 330 -8.37 -3.89 3.85
C LEU A 330 -7.41 -4.20 2.71
N ILE A 331 -7.11 -3.22 1.87
CA ILE A 331 -6.17 -3.36 0.74
C ILE A 331 -4.74 -2.94 1.11
N ALA A 332 -3.77 -3.37 0.33
CA ALA A 332 -2.36 -3.03 0.55
C ALA A 332 -2.05 -1.56 0.27
N SER A 333 -2.63 -0.97 -0.79
CA SER A 333 -2.46 0.44 -1.12
C SER A 333 -3.49 0.94 -2.14
N LEU A 334 -3.86 2.22 -2.01
CA LEU A 334 -4.54 2.98 -3.08
C LEU A 334 -3.58 3.49 -4.16
N SER A 335 -2.30 3.14 -4.07
CA SER A 335 -1.26 3.46 -5.05
C SER A 335 -0.83 2.20 -5.79
N ASN A 336 -0.33 2.35 -7.00
CA ASN A 336 0.32 1.29 -7.75
C ASN A 336 1.82 1.57 -7.87
N PRO A 337 2.70 0.62 -7.51
CA PRO A 337 4.14 0.81 -7.67
C PRO A 337 4.47 1.19 -9.12
N TRP A 338 5.33 2.19 -9.29
CA TRP A 338 5.77 2.74 -10.59
C TRP A 338 4.64 3.12 -11.54
N GLY A 339 3.46 3.42 -11.01
CA GLY A 339 2.30 3.86 -11.77
C GLY A 339 1.62 2.75 -12.55
N ASP A 340 1.90 1.49 -12.26
CA ASP A 340 1.42 0.32 -12.98
C ASP A 340 1.73 0.36 -14.48
N THR A 341 2.64 -0.44 -14.93
CA THR A 341 3.05 -0.54 -16.35
C THR A 341 2.14 -1.44 -17.18
N VAL A 342 1.05 -1.94 -16.61
CA VAL A 342 0.06 -2.74 -17.34
C VAL A 342 -0.66 -1.86 -18.35
N ASP A 343 -0.91 -2.42 -19.53
CA ASP A 343 -1.69 -1.79 -20.57
C ASP A 343 -3.05 -1.31 -20.02
N ALA A 344 -3.38 -0.03 -20.24
CA ALA A 344 -4.62 0.59 -19.77
C ALA A 344 -5.91 -0.09 -20.30
N THR A 345 -5.80 -0.93 -21.33
CA THR A 345 -6.92 -1.76 -21.82
C THR A 345 -7.14 -3.04 -21.04
N LYS A 346 -6.24 -3.38 -20.12
CA LYS A 346 -6.33 -4.56 -19.26
C LYS A 346 -6.75 -4.17 -17.86
N SER A 347 -7.65 -4.92 -17.27
CA SER A 347 -8.01 -4.79 -15.86
C SER A 347 -6.83 -5.21 -14.99
N SER A 348 -6.45 -4.35 -14.04
CA SER A 348 -5.44 -4.64 -13.03
C SER A 348 -5.85 -3.99 -11.72
N THR A 349 -5.74 -4.73 -10.61
CA THR A 349 -5.96 -4.17 -9.29
C THR A 349 -4.71 -3.50 -8.73
N GLY A 350 -3.52 -3.81 -9.25
CA GLY A 350 -2.27 -3.35 -8.69
C GLY A 350 -2.19 -3.67 -7.20
N TYR A 351 -1.91 -2.68 -6.35
CA TYR A 351 -1.93 -2.84 -4.90
C TYR A 351 -3.31 -2.58 -4.26
N LYS A 352 -4.32 -2.26 -5.06
CA LYS A 352 -5.71 -2.16 -4.59
C LYS A 352 -6.35 -3.54 -4.42
N ALA A 353 -5.68 -4.42 -3.68
CA ALA A 353 -6.01 -5.82 -3.49
C ALA A 353 -5.72 -6.26 -2.05
N VAL A 354 -6.24 -7.40 -1.67
CA VAL A 354 -6.08 -8.00 -0.35
C VAL A 354 -4.96 -9.06 -0.40
N TRP A 355 -3.93 -8.84 0.41
CA TRP A 355 -2.97 -9.86 0.83
C TRP A 355 -3.20 -10.15 2.32
N PRO A 356 -3.44 -11.39 2.75
CA PRO A 356 -3.70 -11.71 4.17
C PRO A 356 -2.60 -11.27 5.14
N ARG A 357 -1.36 -11.15 4.71
CA ARG A 357 -0.25 -10.61 5.51
C ARG A 357 -0.41 -9.11 5.76
N ASP A 358 -0.53 -8.29 4.70
CA ASP A 358 -0.74 -6.85 4.80
C ASP A 358 -2.02 -6.52 5.56
N PHE A 359 -3.06 -7.26 5.26
CA PHE A 359 -4.35 -7.21 5.93
C PHE A 359 -4.24 -7.43 7.45
N TYR A 360 -3.48 -8.47 7.88
CA TYR A 360 -3.21 -8.73 9.29
C TYR A 360 -2.47 -7.55 9.94
N GLN A 361 -1.46 -7.00 9.29
CA GLN A 361 -0.70 -5.87 9.82
C GLN A 361 -1.61 -4.65 10.02
N CYS A 362 -2.48 -4.35 9.04
CA CYS A 362 -3.44 -3.25 9.12
C CYS A 362 -4.49 -3.46 10.22
N ALA A 363 -5.09 -4.65 10.31
CA ALA A 363 -6.06 -4.98 11.35
C ALA A 363 -5.45 -4.89 12.76
N MET A 364 -4.21 -5.36 12.94
CA MET A 364 -3.48 -5.26 14.21
C MET A 364 -3.13 -3.81 14.58
N ALA A 365 -2.87 -2.94 13.60
CA ALA A 365 -2.63 -1.52 13.83
C ALA A 365 -3.91 -0.78 14.21
N LEU A 366 -5.02 -1.06 13.55
CA LEU A 366 -6.33 -0.52 13.92
C LEU A 366 -6.73 -0.95 15.34
N ALA A 367 -6.47 -2.23 15.68
CA ALA A 367 -6.63 -2.71 17.07
C ALA A 367 -5.70 -1.98 18.06
N ALA A 368 -4.47 -1.66 17.65
CA ALA A 368 -3.53 -0.89 18.48
C ALA A 368 -4.01 0.54 18.74
N LEU A 369 -4.72 1.16 17.78
CA LEU A 369 -5.38 2.47 17.95
C LEU A 369 -6.61 2.41 18.89
N GLY A 370 -7.11 1.21 19.18
CA GLY A 370 -8.34 1.02 19.93
C GLY A 370 -9.61 1.09 19.09
N ASP A 371 -9.48 1.00 17.76
CA ASP A 371 -10.59 0.71 16.86
C ASP A 371 -11.02 -0.74 17.09
N LYS A 372 -12.22 -0.93 17.64
CA LYS A 372 -12.76 -2.26 17.89
C LYS A 372 -13.51 -2.81 16.69
N GLU A 373 -14.21 -1.96 15.97
CA GLU A 373 -15.17 -2.39 14.95
C GLU A 373 -14.48 -2.87 13.68
N THR A 374 -13.46 -2.13 13.19
CA THR A 374 -12.81 -2.45 11.93
C THR A 374 -12.02 -3.78 11.98
N PRO A 375 -11.21 -4.08 13.02
CA PRO A 375 -10.55 -5.38 13.13
C PRO A 375 -11.51 -6.57 13.27
N LEU A 376 -12.67 -6.37 13.90
CA LEU A 376 -13.72 -7.40 13.95
C LEU A 376 -14.35 -7.61 12.55
N ALA A 377 -14.69 -6.54 11.86
CA ALA A 377 -15.19 -6.64 10.47
C ALA A 377 -14.16 -7.31 9.57
N ALA A 378 -12.87 -6.97 9.73
CA ALA A 378 -11.77 -7.60 9.03
C ALA A 378 -11.70 -9.12 9.32
N PHE A 379 -11.81 -9.53 10.58
CA PHE A 379 -11.84 -10.95 10.92
C PHE A 379 -13.04 -11.67 10.29
N HIS A 380 -14.21 -11.03 10.26
CA HIS A 380 -15.42 -11.58 9.63
C HIS A 380 -15.30 -11.67 8.10
N TYR A 381 -14.49 -10.85 7.48
CA TYR A 381 -14.23 -10.87 6.04
C TYR A 381 -13.33 -12.05 5.61
N LEU A 382 -12.41 -12.51 6.45
CA LEU A 382 -11.40 -13.53 6.10
C LEU A 382 -11.91 -14.80 5.43
N PRO A 383 -13.11 -15.36 5.78
CA PRO A 383 -13.67 -16.51 5.04
C PRO A 383 -13.86 -16.25 3.54
N THR A 384 -13.96 -15.01 3.11
CA THR A 384 -14.13 -14.63 1.70
C THR A 384 -12.87 -14.96 0.89
N VAL A 385 -11.69 -14.87 1.52
CA VAL A 385 -10.38 -15.10 0.86
C VAL A 385 -9.72 -16.42 1.26
N GLN A 386 -10.40 -17.25 2.07
CA GLN A 386 -9.93 -18.59 2.39
C GLN A 386 -10.30 -19.60 1.29
N VAL A 387 -9.32 -20.36 0.83
CA VAL A 387 -9.55 -21.38 -0.18
C VAL A 387 -10.24 -22.61 0.43
N GLY A 388 -11.29 -23.04 -0.24
CA GLY A 388 -12.10 -24.19 0.17
C GLY A 388 -12.84 -24.82 -1.00
N PRO A 389 -13.72 -25.79 -0.74
CA PRO A 389 -14.47 -26.51 -1.78
C PRO A 389 -15.38 -25.61 -2.63
N LYS A 390 -15.71 -24.41 -2.14
CA LYS A 390 -16.57 -23.44 -2.85
C LYS A 390 -15.77 -22.38 -3.61
N THR A 391 -14.47 -22.33 -3.47
CA THR A 391 -13.61 -21.38 -4.20
C THR A 391 -13.65 -21.73 -5.68
N PRO A 392 -14.06 -20.83 -6.57
CA PRO A 392 -14.17 -21.10 -7.99
C PRO A 392 -12.84 -21.62 -8.58
N GLY A 393 -12.92 -22.71 -9.31
CA GLY A 393 -11.74 -23.35 -9.93
C GLY A 393 -10.88 -24.21 -9.02
N ASN A 394 -11.11 -24.23 -7.69
CA ASN A 394 -10.34 -25.08 -6.80
C ASN A 394 -10.77 -26.55 -6.92
N THR A 395 -9.78 -27.42 -7.19
CA THR A 395 -9.93 -28.89 -7.18
C THR A 395 -8.93 -29.56 -6.23
N GLY A 396 -8.16 -28.75 -5.50
CA GLY A 396 -7.23 -29.20 -4.46
C GLY A 396 -7.80 -29.12 -3.05
N ASP A 397 -6.93 -29.30 -2.07
CA ASP A 397 -7.26 -29.17 -0.65
C ASP A 397 -7.46 -27.68 -0.28
N GLY A 398 -8.31 -27.45 0.72
CA GLY A 398 -8.58 -26.10 1.24
C GLY A 398 -7.92 -25.85 2.59
N GLY A 399 -8.27 -24.70 3.19
CA GLY A 399 -7.79 -24.27 4.50
C GLY A 399 -6.74 -23.15 4.44
N TRP A 400 -6.01 -23.04 3.34
CA TRP A 400 -5.05 -21.97 3.11
C TRP A 400 -5.72 -20.69 2.58
N PHE A 401 -5.00 -19.58 2.55
CA PHE A 401 -5.51 -18.29 2.09
C PHE A 401 -4.87 -17.89 0.77
N LEU A 402 -5.64 -17.23 -0.10
CA LEU A 402 -5.16 -16.68 -1.37
C LEU A 402 -3.98 -15.74 -1.13
N GLN A 403 -2.94 -15.84 -1.96
CA GLN A 403 -1.81 -14.92 -1.92
C GLN A 403 -2.28 -13.48 -2.12
N LYS A 404 -3.07 -13.24 -3.16
CA LYS A 404 -3.66 -11.95 -3.52
C LYS A 404 -5.06 -12.16 -4.09
N SER A 405 -6.00 -11.34 -3.67
CA SER A 405 -7.38 -11.39 -4.18
C SER A 405 -7.96 -9.99 -4.36
N HIS A 406 -8.99 -9.89 -5.18
CA HIS A 406 -9.90 -8.75 -5.14
C HIS A 406 -10.65 -8.70 -3.81
N VAL A 407 -11.28 -7.57 -3.50
CA VAL A 407 -12.05 -7.41 -2.25
C VAL A 407 -13.29 -8.30 -2.18
N ASP A 408 -13.79 -8.78 -3.31
CA ASP A 408 -14.90 -9.74 -3.40
C ASP A 408 -14.46 -11.22 -3.26
N GLY A 409 -13.16 -11.46 -3.07
CA GLY A 409 -12.57 -12.78 -2.95
C GLY A 409 -12.20 -13.43 -4.29
N THR A 410 -12.36 -12.75 -5.42
CA THR A 410 -11.88 -13.25 -6.72
C THR A 410 -10.37 -13.43 -6.68
N PRO A 411 -9.86 -14.65 -6.97
CA PRO A 411 -8.41 -14.91 -6.98
C PRO A 411 -7.68 -14.07 -8.03
N GLU A 412 -6.54 -13.50 -7.66
CA GLU A 412 -5.62 -12.84 -8.60
C GLU A 412 -4.27 -13.56 -8.63
N TRP A 413 -3.69 -13.85 -7.44
CA TRP A 413 -2.51 -14.70 -7.29
C TRP A 413 -2.79 -15.82 -6.30
N VAL A 414 -2.35 -17.02 -6.64
CA VAL A 414 -2.71 -18.25 -5.92
C VAL A 414 -1.49 -19.03 -5.41
N GLY A 415 -0.34 -18.37 -5.22
CA GLY A 415 0.81 -18.93 -4.51
C GLY A 415 0.48 -19.21 -3.04
N VAL A 416 1.03 -20.27 -2.46
CA VAL A 416 0.80 -20.58 -1.05
C VAL A 416 1.91 -20.00 -0.19
N GLN A 417 1.49 -19.14 0.74
CA GLN A 417 2.35 -18.52 1.76
C GLN A 417 1.84 -18.96 3.14
N LEU A 418 2.66 -19.69 3.89
CA LEU A 418 2.21 -20.27 5.16
C LEU A 418 2.01 -19.20 6.25
N ASP A 419 2.74 -18.08 6.19
CA ASP A 419 2.51 -16.92 7.07
C ASP A 419 1.12 -16.32 6.86
N GLN A 420 0.66 -16.19 5.60
CA GLN A 420 -0.69 -15.72 5.28
C GLN A 420 -1.79 -16.70 5.73
N THR A 421 -1.45 -17.95 5.97
CA THR A 421 -2.38 -18.94 6.54
C THR A 421 -2.37 -18.90 8.09
N ALA A 422 -1.24 -18.56 8.70
CA ALA A 422 -1.10 -18.43 10.15
C ALA A 422 -1.71 -17.13 10.71
N MET A 423 -1.51 -16.00 10.04
CA MET A 423 -1.88 -14.67 10.52
C MET A 423 -3.39 -14.48 10.77
N PRO A 424 -4.34 -15.05 10.00
CA PRO A 424 -5.76 -15.06 10.34
C PRO A 424 -6.06 -15.72 11.70
N ILE A 425 -5.35 -16.79 12.05
CA ILE A 425 -5.48 -17.45 13.35
C ILE A 425 -4.96 -16.55 14.46
N MET A 426 -3.80 -15.92 14.24
CA MET A 426 -3.18 -14.98 15.14
C MET A 426 -4.09 -13.77 15.41
N LEU A 427 -4.72 -13.22 14.39
CA LEU A 427 -5.69 -12.12 14.52
C LEU A 427 -6.90 -12.54 15.37
N GLY A 428 -7.51 -13.69 15.05
CA GLY A 428 -8.66 -14.20 15.80
C GLY A 428 -8.35 -14.38 17.29
N TRP A 429 -7.19 -14.95 17.62
CA TRP A 429 -6.74 -15.10 19.00
C TRP A 429 -6.54 -13.73 19.69
N LYS A 430 -5.93 -12.76 18.99
CA LYS A 430 -5.70 -11.41 19.52
C LYS A 430 -7.01 -10.71 19.86
N LEU A 431 -7.98 -10.73 18.95
CA LEU A 431 -9.30 -10.12 19.15
C LEU A 431 -10.07 -10.80 20.31
N TRP A 432 -9.95 -12.12 20.40
CA TRP A 432 -10.51 -12.87 21.52
C TRP A 432 -9.89 -12.46 22.86
N LYS A 433 -8.57 -12.38 22.95
CA LYS A 433 -7.86 -11.97 24.19
C LYS A 433 -8.05 -10.51 24.56
N LEU A 434 -8.39 -9.65 23.59
CA LEU A 434 -8.84 -8.28 23.85
C LEU A 434 -10.30 -8.22 24.38
N GLY A 435 -11.01 -9.36 24.43
CA GLY A 435 -12.41 -9.41 24.81
C GLY A 435 -13.38 -8.82 23.76
N TRP A 436 -12.91 -8.68 22.53
CA TRP A 436 -13.70 -8.12 21.43
C TRP A 436 -14.44 -9.19 20.64
N LEU A 437 -13.85 -10.36 20.45
CA LEU A 437 -14.46 -11.53 19.83
C LEU A 437 -15.02 -12.45 20.93
N PRO A 438 -16.35 -12.65 21.04
CA PRO A 438 -16.96 -13.50 22.08
C PRO A 438 -16.62 -14.99 21.90
N ASP A 439 -16.58 -15.75 23.00
CA ASP A 439 -16.32 -17.21 22.99
C ASP A 439 -17.22 -17.99 22.03
N ALA A 440 -18.50 -17.68 22.00
CA ALA A 440 -19.45 -18.38 21.15
C ALA A 440 -19.14 -18.15 19.65
N GLU A 441 -18.75 -16.94 19.32
CA GLU A 441 -18.38 -16.55 17.96
C GLU A 441 -17.03 -17.14 17.56
N LEU A 442 -16.03 -17.07 18.44
CA LEU A 442 -14.74 -17.74 18.24
C LEU A 442 -14.91 -19.24 17.93
N LYS A 443 -15.77 -19.95 18.70
CA LYS A 443 -16.09 -21.37 18.46
C LYS A 443 -16.74 -21.62 17.10
N ALA A 444 -17.62 -20.74 16.66
CA ALA A 444 -18.24 -20.83 15.35
C ALA A 444 -17.20 -20.66 14.23
N PHE A 445 -16.28 -19.69 14.36
CA PHE A 445 -15.17 -19.49 13.42
C PHE A 445 -14.11 -20.58 13.50
N TYR A 446 -13.92 -21.21 14.67
CA TYR A 446 -13.00 -22.33 14.80
C TYR A 446 -13.33 -23.44 13.81
N GLY A 447 -14.54 -23.95 13.81
CA GLY A 447 -14.95 -25.03 12.90
C GLY A 447 -14.97 -24.60 11.42
N LYS A 448 -15.35 -23.34 11.15
CA LYS A 448 -15.57 -22.83 9.80
C LYS A 448 -14.25 -22.41 9.09
N MET A 449 -13.30 -21.81 9.81
CA MET A 449 -12.14 -21.15 9.22
C MET A 449 -10.82 -21.50 9.91
N LEU A 450 -10.76 -21.40 11.25
CA LEU A 450 -9.47 -21.45 11.96
C LEU A 450 -8.91 -22.86 12.03
N LYS A 451 -9.77 -23.88 12.25
CA LYS A 451 -9.36 -25.30 12.24
C LYS A 451 -8.85 -25.72 10.86
N PRO A 452 -9.56 -25.49 9.74
CA PRO A 452 -9.02 -25.78 8.41
C PRO A 452 -7.65 -25.13 8.16
N ALA A 453 -7.44 -23.88 8.60
CA ALA A 453 -6.17 -23.20 8.45
C ALA A 453 -5.07 -23.86 9.30
N ALA A 454 -5.33 -24.12 10.58
CA ALA A 454 -4.39 -24.79 11.47
C ALA A 454 -4.05 -26.21 10.98
N ASP A 455 -5.04 -26.98 10.51
CA ASP A 455 -4.84 -28.30 9.95
C ASP A 455 -3.94 -28.25 8.71
N PHE A 456 -4.09 -27.22 7.86
CA PHE A 456 -3.21 -27.01 6.70
C PHE A 456 -1.77 -26.68 7.12
N LEU A 457 -1.57 -25.90 8.18
CA LEU A 457 -0.23 -25.61 8.73
C LEU A 457 0.45 -26.87 9.34
N VAL A 458 -0.33 -27.87 9.75
CA VAL A 458 0.18 -29.14 10.26
C VAL A 458 0.49 -30.12 9.14
N LYS A 459 -0.46 -30.32 8.22
CA LYS A 459 -0.46 -31.41 7.24
C LYS A 459 -0.01 -30.98 5.85
N GLY A 460 -0.14 -29.70 5.53
CA GLY A 460 -0.10 -29.22 4.15
C GLY A 460 -1.28 -29.77 3.34
N GLY A 461 -1.07 -29.93 2.05
CA GLY A 461 -2.08 -30.48 1.15
C GLY A 461 -1.71 -30.33 -0.32
N LYS A 462 -2.55 -30.89 -1.18
CA LYS A 462 -2.46 -30.70 -2.63
C LYS A 462 -3.17 -29.43 -3.02
N VAL A 463 -2.46 -28.52 -3.64
CA VAL A 463 -3.01 -27.30 -4.21
C VAL A 463 -3.28 -27.54 -5.69
N ASN A 464 -4.46 -27.18 -6.17
CA ASN A 464 -4.80 -27.18 -7.58
C ASN A 464 -5.86 -26.07 -7.82
N LEU A 465 -5.37 -24.88 -8.05
CA LEU A 465 -6.17 -23.69 -8.30
C LEU A 465 -5.44 -22.80 -9.32
N ASP A 466 -6.12 -22.45 -10.41
CA ASP A 466 -5.58 -21.67 -11.51
C ASP A 466 -4.21 -22.22 -11.98
N TRP A 467 -3.17 -21.39 -12.02
CA TRP A 467 -1.81 -21.81 -12.44
C TRP A 467 -1.05 -22.63 -11.40
N ASN A 468 -1.51 -22.70 -10.14
CA ASN A 468 -0.79 -23.36 -9.04
C ASN A 468 -1.24 -24.81 -8.86
N THR A 469 -0.37 -25.72 -9.28
CA THR A 469 -0.49 -27.16 -9.01
C THR A 469 0.73 -27.62 -8.23
N ALA A 470 0.58 -27.81 -6.91
CA ALA A 470 1.68 -28.12 -6.01
C ALA A 470 1.25 -29.03 -4.86
N THR A 471 2.22 -29.65 -4.18
CA THR A 471 2.02 -30.27 -2.86
C THR A 471 2.78 -29.45 -1.83
N ILE A 472 2.07 -28.92 -0.85
CA ILE A 472 2.65 -28.13 0.24
C ILE A 472 2.95 -29.04 1.41
N THR A 473 4.16 -28.92 1.96
CA THR A 473 4.64 -29.73 3.09
C THR A 473 5.25 -28.81 4.16
N PRO A 474 4.44 -28.32 5.12
CA PRO A 474 4.93 -27.41 6.15
C PRO A 474 6.07 -28.05 6.99
N PRO A 475 7.00 -27.25 7.53
CA PRO A 475 7.08 -25.80 7.48
C PRO A 475 7.77 -25.23 6.23
N PHE A 476 8.06 -26.07 5.19
CA PHE A 476 8.54 -25.57 3.90
C PHE A 476 7.40 -24.81 3.22
N THR A 477 7.60 -23.50 2.98
CA THR A 477 6.62 -22.67 2.29
C THR A 477 6.86 -22.66 0.78
N GLN A 478 5.80 -22.59 -0.03
CA GLN A 478 5.94 -22.46 -1.49
C GLN A 478 6.50 -21.10 -1.88
N GLN A 479 6.10 -20.06 -1.17
CA GLN A 479 6.65 -18.72 -1.25
C GLN A 479 6.79 -18.18 0.17
N GLU A 480 7.91 -17.52 0.48
CA GLU A 480 8.09 -16.81 1.73
C GLU A 480 7.44 -15.41 1.68
N ARG A 481 7.60 -14.59 2.73
CA ARG A 481 6.88 -13.30 2.86
C ARG A 481 7.10 -12.29 1.73
N TRP A 482 8.09 -12.49 0.86
CA TRP A 482 8.35 -11.62 -0.29
C TRP A 482 7.82 -12.17 -1.61
N GLU A 483 7.06 -13.30 -1.57
CA GLU A 483 6.28 -13.82 -2.70
C GLU A 483 7.13 -14.41 -3.84
N GLU A 484 8.40 -14.65 -3.60
CA GLU A 484 9.35 -14.96 -4.66
C GLU A 484 9.85 -16.41 -4.63
N GLN A 485 10.42 -16.85 -3.50
CA GLN A 485 11.05 -18.18 -3.41
C GLN A 485 10.42 -19.04 -2.33
N GLY A 486 10.51 -20.36 -2.53
CA GLY A 486 10.11 -21.36 -1.56
C GLY A 486 11.28 -21.90 -0.74
N GLY A 487 11.00 -22.28 0.51
CA GLY A 487 12.01 -22.81 1.41
C GLY A 487 11.61 -22.80 2.88
N HIS A 488 12.60 -23.07 3.73
CA HIS A 488 12.52 -22.86 5.17
C HIS A 488 12.94 -21.40 5.46
N SER A 489 11.96 -20.54 5.79
CA SER A 489 12.16 -19.12 6.11
C SER A 489 11.94 -18.86 7.60
N PRO A 490 12.86 -18.18 8.30
CA PRO A 490 12.68 -17.82 9.71
C PRO A 490 11.41 -17.00 9.95
N SER A 491 11.14 -16.02 9.08
CA SER A 491 9.95 -15.16 9.14
C SER A 491 8.66 -15.97 9.03
N THR A 492 8.50 -16.73 7.94
CA THR A 492 7.30 -17.56 7.75
C THR A 492 7.14 -18.60 8.86
N THR A 493 8.25 -19.23 9.30
CA THR A 493 8.21 -20.24 10.36
C THR A 493 7.84 -19.61 11.72
N ALA A 494 8.26 -18.37 12.00
CA ALA A 494 7.84 -17.63 13.19
C ALA A 494 6.33 -17.46 13.27
N ALA A 495 5.71 -17.02 12.17
CA ALA A 495 4.25 -16.89 12.09
C ALA A 495 3.53 -18.23 12.21
N VAL A 496 4.04 -19.29 11.56
CA VAL A 496 3.47 -20.65 11.63
C VAL A 496 3.50 -21.19 13.06
N ILE A 497 4.63 -21.09 13.75
CA ILE A 497 4.76 -21.53 15.15
C ILE A 497 3.81 -20.75 16.05
N ALA A 498 3.79 -19.42 15.94
CA ALA A 498 2.88 -18.58 16.72
C ALA A 498 1.41 -18.92 16.42
N GLY A 499 1.06 -19.03 15.16
CA GLY A 499 -0.28 -19.43 14.70
C GLY A 499 -0.74 -20.76 15.26
N LEU A 500 0.13 -21.79 15.25
CA LEU A 500 -0.18 -23.12 15.78
C LEU A 500 -0.32 -23.12 17.30
N VAL A 501 0.53 -22.40 18.05
CA VAL A 501 0.39 -22.30 19.51
C VAL A 501 -0.93 -21.66 19.89
N VAL A 502 -1.28 -20.53 19.27
CA VAL A 502 -2.54 -19.85 19.57
C VAL A 502 -3.76 -20.62 19.02
N ALA A 503 -3.61 -21.38 17.92
CA ALA A 503 -4.62 -22.33 17.45
C ALA A 503 -4.91 -23.40 18.51
N GLY A 504 -3.87 -23.85 19.24
CA GLY A 504 -4.03 -24.77 20.36
C GLY A 504 -4.91 -24.19 21.48
N ASP A 505 -4.74 -22.90 21.82
CA ASP A 505 -5.58 -22.22 22.82
C ASP A 505 -7.05 -22.10 22.33
N ILE A 506 -7.23 -21.78 21.05
CA ILE A 506 -8.57 -21.67 20.43
C ILE A 506 -9.25 -23.04 20.39
N ALA A 507 -8.53 -24.09 19.98
CA ALA A 507 -9.04 -25.46 19.93
C ALA A 507 -9.49 -25.95 21.31
N GLU A 508 -8.67 -25.69 22.35
CA GLU A 508 -9.00 -26.02 23.74
C GLU A 508 -10.27 -25.30 24.22
N ALA A 509 -10.39 -23.98 23.94
CA ALA A 509 -11.59 -23.21 24.23
C ALA A 509 -12.83 -23.71 23.45
N ALA A 510 -12.63 -24.29 22.26
CA ALA A 510 -13.69 -24.93 21.48
C ALA A 510 -14.04 -26.37 21.97
N GLY A 511 -13.25 -26.96 22.88
CA GLY A 511 -13.43 -28.32 23.38
C GLY A 511 -12.74 -29.40 22.56
N ASP A 512 -11.93 -29.02 21.55
CA ASP A 512 -11.15 -29.94 20.70
C ASP A 512 -9.71 -30.12 21.25
N THR A 513 -9.62 -30.87 22.37
CA THR A 513 -8.35 -31.11 23.07
C THR A 513 -7.36 -31.92 22.24
N GLY A 514 -7.84 -32.80 21.35
CA GLY A 514 -7.00 -33.56 20.43
C GLY A 514 -6.26 -32.68 19.45
N SER A 515 -6.97 -31.77 18.77
CA SER A 515 -6.35 -30.77 17.88
C SER A 515 -5.45 -29.81 18.65
N ALA A 516 -5.85 -29.39 19.86
CA ALA A 516 -5.03 -28.51 20.71
C ALA A 516 -3.64 -29.12 21.00
N ALA A 517 -3.61 -30.40 21.36
CA ALA A 517 -2.36 -31.14 21.59
C ALA A 517 -1.52 -31.26 20.31
N LEU A 518 -2.15 -31.62 19.19
CA LEU A 518 -1.49 -31.76 17.89
C LEU A 518 -0.83 -30.45 17.42
N TYR A 519 -1.56 -29.34 17.51
CA TYR A 519 -1.06 -28.05 17.06
C TYR A 519 0.16 -27.60 17.88
N ARG A 520 0.08 -27.72 19.22
CA ARG A 520 1.20 -27.38 20.10
C ARG A 520 2.41 -28.31 19.88
N GLN A 521 2.18 -29.60 19.69
CA GLN A 521 3.26 -30.56 19.38
C GLN A 521 3.95 -30.26 18.05
N THR A 522 3.17 -29.91 17.03
CA THR A 522 3.73 -29.53 15.72
C THR A 522 4.54 -28.22 15.83
N ALA A 523 4.04 -27.24 16.60
CA ALA A 523 4.79 -26.02 16.87
C ALA A 523 6.13 -26.30 17.56
N ASP A 524 6.16 -27.24 18.56
CA ASP A 524 7.39 -27.68 19.22
C ASP A 524 8.38 -28.32 18.27
N ASP A 525 7.90 -29.19 17.37
CA ASP A 525 8.75 -29.84 16.37
C ASP A 525 9.38 -28.81 15.42
N TYR A 526 8.60 -27.83 14.98
CA TYR A 526 9.10 -26.74 14.11
C TYR A 526 10.09 -25.84 14.85
N ALA A 527 9.78 -25.45 16.08
CA ALA A 527 10.65 -24.60 16.91
C ALA A 527 11.98 -25.28 17.25
N GLY A 528 11.97 -26.61 17.48
CA GLY A 528 13.17 -27.40 17.76
C GLY A 528 14.10 -27.62 16.58
N LYS A 529 13.66 -27.31 15.36
CA LYS A 529 14.45 -27.50 14.13
C LYS A 529 14.89 -26.17 13.48
N LEU A 530 14.57 -25.01 14.10
CA LEU A 530 14.83 -23.70 13.52
C LEU A 530 16.30 -23.51 13.17
N GLU A 531 17.18 -23.58 14.16
CA GLU A 531 18.61 -23.30 13.99
C GLU A 531 19.27 -24.33 13.07
N ALA A 532 18.93 -25.62 13.26
CA ALA A 532 19.47 -26.70 12.45
C ALA A 532 19.17 -26.56 10.94
N ARG A 533 18.07 -25.86 10.61
CA ARG A 533 17.61 -25.67 9.22
C ARG A 533 17.91 -24.29 8.65
N MET A 534 18.07 -23.27 9.49
CA MET A 534 18.05 -21.89 9.03
C MET A 534 19.23 -21.06 9.52
N VAL A 535 20.12 -21.61 10.36
CA VAL A 535 21.32 -20.90 10.82
C VAL A 535 22.54 -21.54 10.16
N THR A 536 23.23 -20.76 9.33
CA THR A 536 24.54 -21.18 8.80
C THR A 536 25.62 -20.93 9.85
N THR A 537 26.65 -21.80 9.87
CA THR A 537 27.91 -21.63 10.60
C THR A 537 29.11 -21.58 9.66
N LYS A 538 28.84 -21.48 8.35
CA LYS A 538 29.84 -21.41 7.26
C LYS A 538 29.46 -20.33 6.25
N GLY A 539 28.75 -19.30 6.70
CA GLY A 539 28.29 -18.22 5.86
C GLY A 539 29.45 -17.40 5.25
N THR A 540 29.14 -16.62 4.25
CA THR A 540 30.12 -15.81 3.50
C THR A 540 30.47 -14.51 4.25
N PHE A 541 29.57 -14.00 5.09
CA PHE A 541 29.73 -12.69 5.75
C PHE A 541 30.13 -12.84 7.22
N GLY A 542 30.79 -11.82 7.76
CA GLY A 542 31.18 -11.70 9.16
C GLY A 542 31.95 -12.91 9.67
N ASP A 543 31.50 -13.49 10.77
CA ASP A 543 32.06 -14.70 11.37
C ASP A 543 31.46 -15.99 10.76
N GLY A 544 30.50 -15.86 9.84
CA GLY A 544 29.86 -16.97 9.15
C GLY A 544 28.71 -17.60 9.94
N HIS A 545 28.27 -17.02 11.04
CA HIS A 545 27.24 -17.56 11.92
C HIS A 545 25.99 -16.66 11.96
N TYR A 546 24.99 -16.92 11.12
CA TYR A 546 23.79 -16.09 11.03
C TYR A 546 22.59 -16.86 10.45
N TYR A 547 21.39 -16.32 10.68
CA TYR A 547 20.18 -16.78 10.03
C TYR A 547 20.21 -16.51 8.52
N LEU A 548 19.92 -17.56 7.73
CA LEU A 548 19.61 -17.42 6.31
C LEU A 548 18.22 -16.77 6.16
N ARG A 549 18.03 -15.97 5.12
CA ARG A 549 16.69 -15.53 4.71
C ARG A 549 15.80 -16.71 4.38
N LEU A 550 16.38 -17.67 3.67
CA LEU A 550 15.70 -18.83 3.14
C LEU A 550 16.70 -19.97 2.95
N ASN A 551 16.35 -21.16 3.42
CA ASN A 551 17.05 -22.41 3.08
C ASN A 551 16.18 -23.23 2.14
N SER A 552 16.67 -23.51 0.95
CA SER A 552 15.96 -24.25 -0.10
C SER A 552 15.89 -25.77 0.13
N ASP A 553 16.68 -26.29 1.06
CA ASP A 553 16.72 -27.70 1.46
C ASP A 553 16.75 -27.89 2.98
N GLN A 554 17.63 -28.71 3.55
CA GLN A 554 17.70 -28.94 4.99
C GLN A 554 19.10 -28.70 5.58
N ASP A 555 20.10 -28.36 4.75
CA ASP A 555 21.48 -28.09 5.17
C ASP A 555 21.84 -26.62 4.99
N PRO A 556 21.80 -25.79 6.03
CA PRO A 556 22.08 -24.37 5.93
C PRO A 556 23.56 -24.04 5.66
N ASN A 557 24.43 -25.07 5.52
CA ASN A 557 25.86 -24.91 5.33
C ASN A 557 26.38 -25.33 3.95
N ASN A 558 25.51 -25.81 3.08
CA ASN A 558 25.87 -26.29 1.74
C ASN A 558 25.97 -25.19 0.69
N LYS A 559 25.48 -23.97 1.01
CA LYS A 559 25.46 -22.81 0.10
C LYS A 559 24.70 -23.09 -1.20
N SER A 560 23.58 -23.79 -1.09
CA SER A 560 22.72 -24.09 -2.23
C SER A 560 22.34 -22.81 -3.00
N PRO A 561 22.32 -22.87 -4.35
CA PRO A 561 21.90 -21.73 -5.13
C PRO A 561 20.39 -21.52 -4.96
N VAL A 562 20.00 -20.30 -4.60
CA VAL A 562 18.61 -19.87 -4.62
C VAL A 562 18.39 -19.07 -5.89
N GLU A 563 17.35 -19.42 -6.64
CA GLU A 563 16.93 -18.66 -7.80
C GLU A 563 16.53 -17.25 -7.34
N ALA A 564 17.35 -16.27 -7.64
CA ALA A 564 16.97 -14.90 -7.41
C ALA A 564 15.95 -14.50 -8.48
N ARG A 565 14.81 -13.98 -8.06
CA ARG A 565 13.78 -13.48 -8.97
C ARG A 565 13.95 -11.98 -9.23
N ASN A 566 13.01 -11.38 -9.91
CA ASN A 566 13.06 -9.95 -10.26
C ASN A 566 14.28 -9.59 -11.11
N GLY A 567 14.65 -10.48 -12.04
CA GLY A 567 15.74 -10.25 -13.01
C GLY A 567 17.14 -10.56 -12.50
N GLN A 568 17.31 -10.93 -11.24
CA GLN A 568 18.62 -11.24 -10.66
C GLN A 568 19.08 -12.66 -11.02
N ALA A 569 20.40 -12.86 -11.07
CA ALA A 569 21.00 -14.19 -11.22
C ALA A 569 20.85 -14.99 -9.90
N PRO A 570 20.83 -16.34 -9.97
CA PRO A 570 20.89 -17.17 -8.78
C PRO A 570 22.15 -16.90 -7.97
N VAL A 571 22.00 -16.85 -6.64
CA VAL A 571 23.11 -16.68 -5.70
C VAL A 571 23.05 -17.75 -4.62
N ALA A 572 24.18 -18.00 -3.95
CA ALA A 572 24.20 -18.88 -2.79
C ALA A 572 23.31 -18.29 -1.67
N GLU A 573 22.53 -19.14 -1.02
CA GLU A 573 21.52 -18.74 -0.01
C GLU A 573 22.12 -17.94 1.16
N ASP A 574 23.37 -18.24 1.52
CA ASP A 574 24.12 -17.55 2.57
C ASP A 574 24.49 -16.09 2.22
N LYS A 575 24.28 -15.68 0.98
CA LYS A 575 24.51 -14.28 0.52
C LYS A 575 23.24 -13.41 0.54
N MET A 576 22.09 -13.96 0.90
CA MET A 576 20.83 -13.23 1.01
C MET A 576 20.52 -12.89 2.47
N LEU A 577 21.14 -11.85 3.01
CA LEU A 577 20.82 -11.34 4.36
C LEU A 577 19.43 -10.69 4.34
N ASP A 578 18.66 -10.91 5.41
CA ASP A 578 17.30 -10.38 5.59
C ASP A 578 17.01 -10.24 7.08
N ALA A 579 16.14 -9.30 7.45
CA ALA A 579 15.72 -9.08 8.84
C ALA A 579 14.60 -10.02 9.32
N GLY A 580 14.16 -10.96 8.52
CA GLY A 580 13.00 -11.81 8.81
C GLY A 580 13.13 -12.66 10.07
N PHE A 581 14.34 -13.00 10.49
CA PHE A 581 14.57 -13.71 11.75
C PHE A 581 14.15 -12.91 12.98
N LEU A 582 14.01 -11.59 12.90
CA LEU A 582 13.52 -10.75 14.01
C LEU A 582 12.04 -11.02 14.34
N GLU A 583 11.26 -11.57 13.43
CA GLU A 583 9.90 -12.02 13.72
C GLU A 583 9.84 -13.19 14.72
N LEU A 584 10.91 -13.99 14.83
CA LEU A 584 11.04 -14.99 15.89
C LEU A 584 10.98 -14.35 17.28
N VAL A 585 11.61 -13.19 17.45
CA VAL A 585 11.57 -12.41 18.69
C VAL A 585 10.21 -11.71 18.83
N ARG A 586 9.74 -11.11 17.77
CA ARG A 586 8.50 -10.34 17.73
C ARG A 586 7.30 -11.17 18.22
N TYR A 587 7.14 -12.38 17.70
CA TYR A 587 6.01 -13.26 18.06
C TYR A 587 6.26 -14.10 19.32
N GLY A 588 7.47 -14.07 19.90
CA GLY A 588 7.83 -14.73 21.15
C GLY A 588 8.37 -16.16 20.98
N VAL A 589 8.84 -16.53 19.79
CA VAL A 589 9.44 -17.85 19.50
C VAL A 589 10.89 -17.93 20.00
N ARG A 590 11.61 -16.79 20.02
CA ARG A 590 12.96 -16.68 20.60
C ARG A 590 13.04 -15.46 21.50
N ARG A 591 13.98 -15.49 22.46
CA ARG A 591 14.35 -14.31 23.26
C ARG A 591 15.14 -13.34 22.38
N ALA A 592 15.09 -12.06 22.72
CA ALA A 592 15.88 -11.06 22.01
C ALA A 592 17.41 -11.22 22.18
N ASP A 593 17.83 -11.87 23.26
CA ASP A 593 19.22 -12.21 23.57
C ASP A 593 19.61 -13.66 23.17
N ASP A 594 18.81 -14.31 22.35
CA ASP A 594 19.14 -15.63 21.80
C ASP A 594 20.47 -15.58 21.03
N PRO A 595 21.39 -16.54 21.23
CA PRO A 595 22.72 -16.50 20.60
C PRO A 595 22.68 -16.42 19.08
N ALA A 596 21.76 -17.12 18.40
CA ALA A 596 21.66 -17.08 16.96
C ALA A 596 21.08 -15.74 16.44
N ILE A 597 20.15 -15.14 17.21
CA ILE A 597 19.66 -13.78 16.93
C ILE A 597 20.80 -12.77 17.04
N LEU A 598 21.55 -12.80 18.16
CA LEU A 598 22.65 -11.87 18.39
C LEU A 598 23.80 -12.05 17.38
N ALA A 599 24.09 -13.28 16.96
CA ALA A 599 25.11 -13.58 15.95
C ALA A 599 24.73 -13.06 14.55
N SER A 600 23.42 -12.94 14.24
CA SER A 600 22.97 -12.50 12.93
C SER A 600 22.92 -10.96 12.75
N LEU A 601 22.94 -10.20 13.84
CA LEU A 601 22.81 -8.74 13.80
C LEU A 601 24.01 -8.03 13.17
N PRO A 602 25.27 -8.42 13.47
CA PRO A 602 26.44 -7.77 12.87
C PRO A 602 26.43 -7.84 11.33
N GLU A 603 26.09 -8.99 10.76
CA GLU A 603 26.05 -9.20 9.31
C GLU A 603 24.89 -8.43 8.67
N LEU A 604 23.70 -8.44 9.31
CA LEU A 604 22.55 -7.67 8.85
C LEU A 604 22.84 -6.16 8.86
N ASP A 605 23.60 -5.70 9.87
CA ASP A 605 23.88 -4.27 10.10
C ASP A 605 25.18 -3.78 9.47
N ASP A 606 25.90 -4.60 8.72
CA ASP A 606 27.18 -4.22 8.09
C ASP A 606 26.96 -3.30 6.90
N GLU A 607 27.21 -2.00 7.12
CA GLU A 607 27.16 -0.98 6.05
C GLU A 607 28.40 -1.01 5.13
N ALA A 608 29.44 -1.80 5.44
CA ALA A 608 30.64 -1.93 4.63
C ALA A 608 30.51 -2.99 3.53
N LEU A 609 29.47 -3.82 3.55
CA LEU A 609 29.21 -4.78 2.48
C LEU A 609 29.01 -4.07 1.14
N GLU A 610 29.36 -4.78 0.06
CA GLU A 610 29.07 -4.34 -1.30
C GLU A 610 27.56 -4.03 -1.43
N ASP A 611 27.21 -3.01 -2.21
CA ASP A 611 25.84 -2.53 -2.39
C ASP A 611 24.85 -3.64 -2.78
N LEU A 612 25.31 -4.65 -3.53
CA LEU A 612 24.47 -5.79 -3.92
C LEU A 612 23.96 -6.57 -2.69
N TYR A 613 24.82 -6.78 -1.70
CA TYR A 613 24.53 -7.61 -0.52
C TYR A 613 24.12 -6.79 0.70
N ARG A 614 24.48 -5.51 0.74
CA ARG A 614 24.23 -4.61 1.86
C ARG A 614 22.72 -4.40 2.06
N VAL A 615 22.25 -4.58 3.28
CA VAL A 615 20.85 -4.44 3.65
C VAL A 615 20.62 -3.14 4.40
N ARG A 616 21.51 -2.76 5.33
CA ARG A 616 21.39 -1.56 6.16
C ARG A 616 21.93 -0.30 5.49
N TYR A 617 21.20 0.81 5.69
CA TYR A 617 21.57 2.16 5.28
C TYR A 617 21.31 3.17 6.40
N SER A 618 22.11 4.23 6.46
CA SER A 618 21.94 5.34 7.38
C SER A 618 21.58 6.62 6.63
N PHE A 619 20.56 7.33 7.11
CA PHE A 619 20.00 8.54 6.49
C PHE A 619 20.26 9.76 7.35
N LYS A 620 20.48 10.91 6.69
CA LYS A 620 20.55 12.23 7.32
C LYS A 620 19.54 13.13 6.61
N PHE A 621 18.76 13.86 7.38
CA PHE A 621 17.74 14.75 6.86
C PHE A 621 18.11 16.21 7.08
N PRO A 622 17.83 17.13 6.13
CA PRO A 622 18.16 18.55 6.29
C PRO A 622 17.48 19.15 7.54
N GLY A 623 18.27 19.86 8.36
CA GLY A 623 17.76 20.50 9.58
C GLY A 623 17.43 19.55 10.74
N VAL A 624 17.70 18.25 10.61
CA VAL A 624 17.51 17.25 11.67
C VAL A 624 18.86 16.68 12.09
N GLU A 625 19.16 16.79 13.39
CA GLU A 625 20.40 16.23 13.94
C GLU A 625 20.31 14.71 14.07
N GLY A 626 21.42 14.02 13.78
CA GLY A 626 21.53 12.58 13.91
C GLY A 626 21.58 11.82 12.59
N SER A 627 21.55 10.50 12.71
CA SER A 627 21.52 9.55 11.60
C SER A 627 20.48 8.48 11.90
N PHE A 628 19.67 8.14 10.92
CA PHE A 628 18.48 7.31 11.06
C PHE A 628 18.62 6.05 10.23
N PRO A 629 18.43 4.84 10.82
CA PRO A 629 18.63 3.59 10.12
C PRO A 629 17.44 3.18 9.28
N GLY A 630 17.72 2.47 8.18
CA GLY A 630 16.73 1.80 7.37
C GLY A 630 17.31 0.56 6.70
N TRP A 631 16.46 -0.40 6.35
CA TRP A 631 16.86 -1.70 5.78
C TRP A 631 16.10 -2.01 4.49
N ARG A 632 16.80 -2.63 3.54
CA ARG A 632 16.19 -3.28 2.37
C ARG A 632 15.47 -4.55 2.79
N ARG A 633 14.61 -5.09 1.91
CA ARG A 633 13.96 -6.40 2.14
C ARG A 633 15.01 -7.50 2.38
N TYR A 634 15.98 -7.60 1.47
CA TYR A 634 17.09 -8.55 1.56
C TYR A 634 18.24 -8.15 0.63
N GLY A 635 19.40 -8.75 0.82
CA GLY A 635 20.53 -8.64 -0.11
C GLY A 635 20.21 -9.30 -1.44
N VAL A 636 20.60 -8.67 -2.57
CA VAL A 636 20.29 -9.13 -3.95
C VAL A 636 18.83 -8.91 -4.37
N ASP A 637 18.07 -8.13 -3.61
CA ASP A 637 16.68 -7.78 -3.97
C ASP A 637 16.64 -6.98 -5.28
N GLY A 638 15.90 -7.47 -6.27
CA GLY A 638 15.71 -6.82 -7.57
C GLY A 638 14.41 -6.01 -7.69
N TYR A 639 13.60 -5.88 -6.62
CA TYR A 639 12.31 -5.20 -6.68
C TYR A 639 12.46 -3.68 -6.55
N GLY A 640 12.94 -3.03 -7.61
CA GLY A 640 13.13 -1.58 -7.69
C GLY A 640 13.67 -1.16 -9.05
N GLU A 641 13.98 0.12 -9.18
CA GLU A 641 14.47 0.72 -10.43
C GLU A 641 15.84 0.16 -10.82
N ASP A 642 16.09 0.18 -12.12
CA ASP A 642 17.39 -0.20 -12.69
C ASP A 642 18.48 0.81 -12.28
N THR A 643 19.56 0.30 -11.68
CA THR A 643 20.66 1.14 -11.13
C THR A 643 21.50 1.85 -12.18
N GLN A 644 21.45 1.43 -13.43
CA GLN A 644 22.22 2.02 -14.52
C GLN A 644 21.41 3.02 -15.32
N SER A 645 20.18 2.66 -15.68
CA SER A 645 19.32 3.48 -16.53
C SER A 645 18.30 4.32 -15.75
N GLY A 646 18.03 4.00 -14.49
CA GLY A 646 16.92 4.57 -13.72
C GLY A 646 15.53 4.13 -14.21
N ALA A 647 15.43 3.14 -15.11
CA ALA A 647 14.15 2.67 -15.60
C ALA A 647 13.34 2.02 -14.49
N ASN A 648 12.03 2.23 -14.49
CA ASN A 648 11.10 1.64 -13.53
C ASN A 648 11.20 0.11 -13.50
N TYR A 649 10.93 -0.47 -12.34
CA TYR A 649 10.77 -1.91 -12.19
C TYR A 649 9.75 -2.45 -13.20
N GLY A 650 10.09 -3.56 -13.86
CA GLY A 650 9.20 -4.19 -14.83
C GLY A 650 8.90 -3.37 -16.09
N ALA A 651 9.60 -2.25 -16.34
CA ALA A 651 9.41 -1.46 -17.54
C ALA A 651 9.49 -2.31 -18.81
N ASN A 652 8.50 -2.18 -19.68
CA ASN A 652 8.31 -3.00 -20.89
C ASN A 652 8.06 -4.50 -20.58
N ASN A 653 7.49 -4.84 -19.42
CA ASN A 653 7.29 -6.21 -18.93
C ASN A 653 8.60 -7.02 -18.87
N GLN A 654 9.72 -6.36 -18.62
CA GLN A 654 11.03 -6.99 -18.54
C GLN A 654 11.63 -6.82 -17.15
N MET A 655 11.96 -7.94 -16.51
CA MET A 655 12.84 -7.97 -15.34
C MET A 655 14.29 -7.91 -15.83
N ARG A 656 15.12 -7.10 -15.16
CA ARG A 656 16.51 -6.82 -15.61
C ARG A 656 17.50 -7.06 -14.48
N PRO A 657 18.72 -7.55 -14.75
CA PRO A 657 19.74 -7.77 -13.72
C PRO A 657 20.18 -6.51 -12.97
N GLY A 658 20.01 -5.33 -13.57
CA GLY A 658 20.34 -4.03 -12.93
C GLY A 658 19.29 -3.52 -11.95
N GLN A 659 18.13 -4.13 -11.87
CA GLN A 659 17.06 -3.73 -10.96
C GLN A 659 17.44 -4.01 -9.50
N ARG A 660 17.04 -3.10 -8.61
CA ARG A 660 17.46 -3.15 -7.20
C ARG A 660 16.39 -2.58 -6.28
N GLY A 661 15.92 -3.41 -5.33
CA GLY A 661 15.03 -3.00 -4.25
C GLY A 661 15.70 -1.98 -3.32
N ARG A 662 14.92 -1.01 -2.84
CA ARG A 662 15.38 0.08 -1.98
C ARG A 662 15.07 -0.20 -0.51
N VAL A 663 15.35 0.76 0.36
CA VAL A 663 15.06 0.66 1.79
C VAL A 663 13.55 0.74 2.04
N TRP A 664 13.03 -0.16 2.86
CA TRP A 664 11.63 -0.21 3.23
C TRP A 664 11.42 0.30 4.66
N PRO A 665 10.63 1.35 4.87
CA PRO A 665 10.36 1.89 6.21
C PRO A 665 9.83 0.88 7.22
N ILE A 666 9.12 -0.18 6.78
CA ILE A 666 8.61 -1.24 7.67
C ILE A 666 9.72 -1.89 8.50
N PHE A 667 10.92 -2.07 7.94
CA PHE A 667 12.03 -2.69 8.68
C PHE A 667 12.60 -1.80 9.77
N THR A 668 12.50 -0.50 9.60
CA THR A 668 12.82 0.46 10.67
C THR A 668 11.89 0.24 11.86
N GLY A 669 10.59 0.02 11.61
CA GLY A 669 9.63 -0.33 12.64
C GLY A 669 9.88 -1.71 13.26
N GLU A 670 10.10 -2.74 12.42
CA GLU A 670 10.43 -4.11 12.89
C GLU A 670 11.67 -4.11 13.78
N ARG A 671 12.72 -3.36 13.41
CA ARG A 671 13.92 -3.21 14.23
C ARG A 671 13.61 -2.49 15.54
N GLY A 672 12.78 -1.46 15.53
CA GLY A 672 12.34 -0.77 16.75
C GLY A 672 11.64 -1.71 17.74
N HIS A 673 10.82 -2.65 17.24
CA HIS A 673 10.21 -3.70 18.06
C HIS A 673 11.25 -4.66 18.66
N TYR A 674 12.26 -5.04 17.90
CA TYR A 674 13.35 -5.87 18.40
C TYR A 674 14.12 -5.17 19.53
N GLU A 675 14.51 -3.91 19.35
CA GLU A 675 15.21 -3.12 20.36
C GLU A 675 14.38 -2.97 21.64
N LEU A 676 13.06 -2.82 21.48
CA LEU A 676 12.15 -2.80 22.62
C LEU A 676 12.10 -4.15 23.36
N ALA A 677 12.07 -5.25 22.62
CA ALA A 677 12.10 -6.58 23.19
C ALA A 677 13.41 -6.84 23.95
N LEU A 678 14.54 -6.39 23.39
CA LEU A 678 15.86 -6.50 24.02
C LEU A 678 15.94 -5.66 25.30
N ALA A 679 15.48 -4.41 25.26
CA ALA A 679 15.42 -3.54 26.43
C ALA A 679 14.49 -4.08 27.53
N GLY A 680 13.50 -4.88 27.16
CA GLY A 680 12.51 -5.48 28.07
C GLY A 680 12.89 -6.83 28.68
N LEU A 681 14.09 -7.36 28.44
CA LEU A 681 14.50 -8.68 28.91
C LEU A 681 14.52 -8.83 30.42
N SER A 682 14.91 -7.80 31.14
CA SER A 682 14.96 -7.78 32.61
C SER A 682 13.68 -7.23 33.28
N GLY A 683 12.64 -7.01 32.48
CA GLY A 683 11.38 -6.43 32.92
C GLY A 683 10.94 -5.26 32.08
N LYS A 684 10.26 -4.28 32.70
CA LYS A 684 9.84 -3.09 31.93
C LYS A 684 11.06 -2.26 31.52
N PRO A 685 11.19 -1.86 30.21
CA PRO A 685 12.27 -1.00 29.75
C PRO A 685 12.35 0.30 30.55
N ASP A 686 13.56 0.77 30.79
CA ASP A 686 13.74 2.06 31.46
C ASP A 686 13.37 3.24 30.52
N PRO A 687 13.07 4.44 31.07
CA PRO A 687 12.68 5.59 30.27
C PRO A 687 13.74 6.04 29.25
N ALA A 688 15.04 5.85 29.51
CA ALA A 688 16.11 6.25 28.58
C ALA A 688 16.15 5.30 27.37
N ALA A 689 15.97 3.99 27.60
CA ALA A 689 15.84 3.03 26.50
C ALA A 689 14.62 3.32 25.63
N LEU A 690 13.46 3.62 26.23
CA LEU A 690 12.26 4.01 25.48
C LEU A 690 12.48 5.30 24.68
N ALA A 691 13.13 6.30 25.29
CA ALA A 691 13.47 7.56 24.61
C ALA A 691 14.40 7.33 23.40
N LYS A 692 15.43 6.47 23.57
CA LYS A 692 16.33 6.10 22.47
C LYS A 692 15.60 5.43 21.32
N ILE A 693 14.68 4.50 21.60
CA ILE A 693 13.86 3.83 20.59
C ILE A 693 13.01 4.84 19.82
N ARG A 694 12.35 5.76 20.54
CA ARG A 694 11.57 6.84 19.91
C ARG A 694 12.43 7.72 19.01
N GLN A 695 13.51 8.27 19.53
CA GLN A 695 14.41 9.18 18.83
C GLN A 695 15.10 8.54 17.61
N THR A 696 15.23 7.21 17.59
CA THR A 696 15.89 6.50 16.50
C THR A 696 14.87 5.95 15.50
N TYR A 697 13.95 5.07 15.95
CA TYR A 697 13.10 4.29 15.05
C TYR A 697 11.76 4.97 14.74
N VAL A 698 11.09 5.50 15.77
CA VAL A 698 9.84 6.26 15.57
C VAL A 698 10.14 7.49 14.73
N LYS A 699 11.18 8.25 15.11
CA LYS A 699 11.61 9.45 14.37
C LYS A 699 12.01 9.16 12.93
N ALA A 700 12.70 8.04 12.68
CA ALA A 700 13.08 7.64 11.33
C ALA A 700 11.84 7.42 10.44
N MET A 701 10.83 6.70 10.94
CA MET A 701 9.59 6.47 10.20
C MET A 701 8.83 7.77 9.92
N GLU A 702 8.84 8.72 10.86
CA GLU A 702 8.26 10.05 10.66
C GLU A 702 8.99 10.85 9.57
N LEU A 703 10.31 10.72 9.50
CA LEU A 703 11.14 11.41 8.51
C LEU A 703 11.06 10.80 7.10
N PHE A 704 10.67 9.54 6.98
CA PHE A 704 10.44 8.89 5.69
C PHE A 704 9.08 9.24 5.07
N ALA A 705 8.16 9.82 5.81
CA ALA A 705 6.87 10.26 5.29
C ALA A 705 7.05 11.51 4.40
N ASN A 706 6.27 11.58 3.31
CA ASN A 706 6.26 12.77 2.45
C ASN A 706 5.46 13.94 3.07
N ASP A 707 5.40 15.07 2.36
CA ASP A 707 4.67 16.28 2.82
C ASP A 707 3.17 16.05 3.09
N GLY A 708 2.57 15.05 2.46
CA GLY A 708 1.20 14.60 2.70
C GLY A 708 1.06 13.63 3.88
N LEU A 709 2.13 13.40 4.64
CA LEU A 709 2.21 12.43 5.73
C LEU A 709 1.92 10.99 5.25
N MET A 710 2.35 10.64 4.04
CA MET A 710 2.25 9.30 3.47
C MET A 710 3.58 8.58 3.59
N ILE A 711 3.62 7.43 4.27
CA ILE A 711 4.84 6.60 4.36
C ILE A 711 4.91 5.71 3.12
N PRO A 712 6.02 5.77 2.36
CA PRO A 712 6.18 4.96 1.16
C PRO A 712 6.46 3.48 1.47
N GLU A 713 6.34 2.66 0.45
CA GLU A 713 6.87 1.30 0.42
C GLU A 713 8.40 1.33 0.47
N GLN A 714 9.02 2.12 -0.41
CA GLN A 714 10.47 2.23 -0.52
C GLN A 714 10.94 3.69 -0.50
N VAL A 715 12.09 3.93 0.12
CA VAL A 715 12.79 5.21 0.09
C VAL A 715 14.12 5.08 -0.63
N TRP A 716 14.53 6.17 -1.31
CA TRP A 716 15.77 6.21 -2.06
C TRP A 716 16.99 6.11 -1.15
N ASP A 717 17.82 5.10 -1.37
CA ASP A 717 19.04 4.83 -0.59
C ASP A 717 20.29 5.52 -1.14
N GLY A 718 20.19 6.20 -2.28
CA GLY A 718 21.28 6.91 -2.94
C GLY A 718 22.17 6.04 -3.82
N VAL A 719 21.77 4.80 -4.14
CA VAL A 719 22.55 3.89 -4.98
C VAL A 719 22.01 3.86 -6.41
N GLY A 720 22.90 4.09 -7.38
CA GLY A 720 22.60 4.01 -8.81
C GLY A 720 22.07 5.32 -9.42
N ALA A 721 21.59 5.25 -10.65
CA ALA A 721 21.11 6.41 -11.40
C ALA A 721 19.73 6.85 -10.94
N ASP A 722 19.57 8.14 -10.71
CA ASP A 722 18.31 8.81 -10.34
C ASP A 722 17.82 9.80 -11.41
N SER A 723 18.54 9.91 -12.52
CA SER A 723 18.33 10.95 -13.54
C SER A 723 16.93 10.94 -14.17
N ALA A 724 16.22 9.81 -14.12
CA ALA A 724 14.86 9.69 -14.63
C ALA A 724 13.81 10.21 -13.64
N HIS A 725 14.12 10.26 -12.33
CA HIS A 725 13.17 10.48 -11.25
C HIS A 725 13.48 11.69 -10.37
N ALA A 726 14.73 12.17 -10.37
CA ALA A 726 15.23 13.22 -9.46
C ALA A 726 15.02 12.87 -7.96
N TYR A 727 15.25 11.61 -7.58
CA TYR A 727 15.07 11.14 -6.22
C TYR A 727 15.99 11.82 -5.22
N VAL A 728 15.49 12.06 -4.03
CA VAL A 728 16.23 12.58 -2.88
C VAL A 728 16.43 11.45 -1.86
N ARG A 729 17.65 11.32 -1.35
CA ARG A 729 17.97 10.27 -0.37
C ARG A 729 17.14 10.38 0.89
N GLY A 730 16.41 9.33 1.23
CA GLY A 730 15.48 9.25 2.37
C GLY A 730 14.04 9.63 2.04
N GLU A 731 13.77 10.14 0.84
CA GLU A 731 12.42 10.36 0.33
C GLU A 731 11.90 9.14 -0.44
N GLY A 732 10.59 9.05 -0.62
CA GLY A 732 9.95 7.95 -1.34
C GLY A 732 10.42 7.85 -2.80
N THR A 733 10.52 6.62 -3.30
CA THR A 733 10.69 6.35 -4.73
C THR A 733 9.31 6.27 -5.41
N ASP A 734 9.29 5.90 -6.71
CA ASP A 734 8.04 5.59 -7.43
C ASP A 734 7.45 4.21 -7.07
N SER A 735 7.87 3.59 -5.97
CA SER A 735 7.17 2.49 -5.32
C SER A 735 5.81 2.96 -4.75
N ALA A 736 5.00 2.05 -4.22
CA ALA A 736 3.69 2.43 -3.69
C ALA A 736 3.79 3.44 -2.52
N THR A 737 3.12 4.58 -2.64
CA THR A 737 2.96 5.58 -1.57
C THR A 737 1.51 6.05 -1.53
N PRO A 738 0.79 5.90 -0.39
CA PRO A 738 1.22 5.22 0.85
C PRO A 738 1.23 3.70 0.72
N LEU A 739 2.05 3.00 1.50
CA LEU A 739 1.87 1.58 1.77
C LEU A 739 1.15 1.39 3.11
N ALA A 740 0.03 0.66 3.11
CA ALA A 740 -0.74 0.46 4.34
C ALA A 740 0.06 -0.22 5.45
N TRP A 741 0.87 -1.22 5.10
CA TRP A 741 1.76 -1.91 6.05
C TRP A 741 2.79 -0.95 6.68
N SER A 742 3.36 0.01 5.94
CA SER A 742 4.28 1.00 6.50
C SER A 742 3.61 1.85 7.59
N HIS A 743 2.39 2.33 7.34
CA HIS A 743 1.59 3.05 8.34
C HIS A 743 1.16 2.16 9.51
N ALA A 744 0.80 0.91 9.23
CA ALA A 744 0.44 -0.06 10.25
C ALA A 744 1.62 -0.37 11.19
N GLU A 745 2.82 -0.50 10.63
CA GLU A 745 4.03 -0.76 11.39
C GLU A 745 4.39 0.42 12.30
N TYR A 746 4.27 1.65 11.80
CA TYR A 746 4.44 2.86 12.61
C TYR A 746 3.48 2.92 13.79
N VAL A 747 2.19 2.69 13.56
CA VAL A 747 1.17 2.68 14.62
C VAL A 747 1.44 1.59 15.66
N LYS A 748 1.81 0.37 15.23
CA LYS A 748 2.15 -0.73 16.14
C LYS A 748 3.41 -0.44 16.95
N LEU A 749 4.41 0.23 16.35
CA LEU A 749 5.62 0.63 17.08
C LEU A 749 5.28 1.66 18.16
N LEU A 750 4.48 2.69 17.85
CA LEU A 750 4.00 3.65 18.85
C LEU A 750 3.25 2.96 20.00
N ARG A 751 2.39 1.98 19.67
CA ARG A 751 1.68 1.20 20.68
C ARG A 751 2.64 0.40 21.55
N SER A 752 3.62 -0.25 20.97
CA SER A 752 4.61 -1.06 21.66
C SER A 752 5.46 -0.20 22.60
N VAL A 753 5.94 0.96 22.13
CA VAL A 753 6.70 1.91 22.96
C VAL A 753 5.84 2.47 24.11
N SER A 754 4.59 2.82 23.83
CA SER A 754 3.65 3.31 24.84
C SER A 754 3.32 2.27 25.92
N ASP A 755 3.22 0.99 25.53
CA ASP A 755 2.98 -0.11 26.46
C ASP A 755 4.26 -0.57 27.18
N GLY A 756 5.45 -0.25 26.65
CA GLY A 756 6.73 -0.76 27.11
C GLY A 756 6.92 -2.26 26.82
N GLN A 757 6.22 -2.78 25.83
CA GLN A 757 6.28 -4.18 25.39
C GLN A 757 5.77 -4.32 23.94
N VAL A 758 6.29 -5.29 23.23
CA VAL A 758 5.89 -5.53 21.84
C VAL A 758 4.40 -5.87 21.72
N TRP A 759 3.64 -5.08 20.99
CA TRP A 759 2.17 -5.17 20.88
C TRP A 759 1.68 -6.48 20.29
N ASP A 760 2.32 -6.94 19.25
CA ASP A 760 2.00 -8.19 18.56
C ASP A 760 2.86 -9.39 19.01
N ASN A 761 3.40 -9.34 20.24
CA ASN A 761 3.92 -10.50 20.93
C ASN A 761 2.76 -11.37 21.48
N TYR A 762 2.95 -12.68 21.42
CA TYR A 762 1.94 -13.65 21.83
C TYR A 762 2.34 -14.33 23.14
N ALA A 763 1.68 -13.97 24.21
CA ALA A 763 2.00 -14.44 25.56
C ALA A 763 2.14 -15.99 25.69
N PRO A 764 1.25 -16.84 25.11
CA PRO A 764 1.41 -18.28 25.19
C PRO A 764 2.64 -18.79 24.40
N VAL A 765 3.02 -18.12 23.30
CA VAL A 765 4.22 -18.44 22.53
C VAL A 765 5.46 -18.10 23.34
N LYS A 766 5.53 -16.87 23.88
CA LYS A 766 6.62 -16.43 24.75
C LYS A 766 6.77 -17.32 25.99
N ALA A 767 5.67 -17.68 26.64
CA ALA A 767 5.68 -18.56 27.79
C ALA A 767 6.19 -19.98 27.46
N ARG A 768 6.08 -20.42 26.21
CA ARG A 768 6.52 -21.73 25.77
C ARG A 768 7.99 -21.77 25.37
N TYR A 769 8.49 -20.75 24.68
CA TYR A 769 9.80 -20.78 24.01
C TYR A 769 10.80 -19.71 24.47
N ALA A 770 10.34 -18.56 24.95
CA ALA A 770 11.19 -17.39 25.22
C ALA A 770 11.08 -16.91 26.69
N ARG A 771 11.10 -17.87 27.64
CA ARG A 771 11.04 -17.61 29.11
C ARG A 771 12.29 -16.95 29.64
#